data_7ad07ea498e942d4eb32622ad8add358
#
_entry.id   7ad07ea498e942d4eb32622ad8add358
#
_cell.length_a   1.000
_cell.length_b   1.000
_cell.length_c   1.000
_cell.angle_alpha   90.00
_cell.angle_beta   90.00
_cell.angle_gamma   90.00
#
_symmetry.space_group_name_H-M   'P 1'
#
loop_
_entity.id
_entity.type
_entity.pdbx_description
1 polymer ?
#
loop_
_entity_poly.entity_id
_entity_poly.type
_entity_poly.pdbx_seq_one_letter_code
_entity_poly.pdbx_strand_id
1 'polypeptide(L)'
;MQHKILIHTAASVLVTICVLAVVSCGSPYDGLVSDSKLAAALEAAGENRASLEAVLEKYAAEGTKSQKYIAARYLIENMPGHYGYESELLDSYLDYYRCLKKSVSSGRTPRFVADSVASANGVFHLDESEKCYDIVTVDSAYLCREIDFAFETWEREPWGRNVLFEDFCRYVLPFRVGNEALSAWREKYNARYSCFLDDFRRDTTVSSNPGLAAMEVCRRILPKDSLCYTSITPASMPNVGPEVAECGSGTCREFGDLMTYICRSLCIPVHTDFMPLRGDDNVGHSWISFNDTEGTLYCYEFGRFIDPVEESAPYRKSKLKVYRSLYDSPESVDDVTSYYTDNLLKSLRIPSQKLYRKLSARPWLCQYSNGEWKPVAPGRKVFGAAVFTDLCRGDVFRVAEFDRGKLRLLSYPMYVDDSGELVVLAPDKNVRDVVLYSKFPLDHEHHFFRAVLGGVFEGSNIADFSVSDTLAVIDSLPERRVTVLPSASDKPYKYLRYRGADSTYSHIADVFFYGLDGELLSGTPIGTTGSRNGDSAKTFVAALDGNNRTSFAAAQMSGGWTGWMLDNPERVSAVGFTPPNLDSFIVEGHEFELLYCDKYWKSLGTVTADSDSVVFRNVPDNCLMTLRNLTRGKHEYVFTYHDGKQCWSR
;
A
#
# COMPACT_ATOMS: atom_id res chain seq x y z
N MET A 1 77.12 -16.10 49.22
CA MET A 1 76.02 -16.10 50.18
C MET A 1 74.76 -16.57 49.51
N GLN A 2 74.46 -17.73 49.88
CA GLN A 2 73.32 -18.61 49.66
C GLN A 2 72.02 -17.94 49.97
N HIS A 3 71.01 -18.10 49.10
CA HIS A 3 69.64 -18.35 49.53
C HIS A 3 68.98 -19.29 48.54
N LYS A 4 68.48 -20.35 49.05
CA LYS A 4 67.81 -21.50 48.43
C LYS A 4 66.48 -21.08 47.87
N ILE A 5 66.22 -21.50 46.66
CA ILE A 5 64.87 -21.49 46.06
C ILE A 5 64.22 -22.81 46.37
N LEU A 6 63.12 -22.78 47.14
CA LEU A 6 62.21 -23.90 47.36
C LEU A 6 61.29 -24.03 46.16
N ILE A 7 61.38 -25.15 45.47
CA ILE A 7 60.44 -25.50 44.42
C ILE A 7 59.30 -26.28 45.14
N HIS A 8 58.10 -25.64 45.12
CA HIS A 8 56.85 -26.34 45.43
C HIS A 8 56.21 -26.77 44.11
N THR A 9 56.26 -28.07 43.87
CA THR A 9 55.47 -28.74 42.85
C THR A 9 54.00 -28.78 43.30
N ALA A 10 53.17 -27.95 42.72
CA ALA A 10 51.71 -28.10 42.80
C ALA A 10 51.28 -28.99 41.63
N ALA A 11 50.85 -30.20 41.96
CA ALA A 11 50.20 -31.08 41.00
C ALA A 11 48.84 -30.50 40.63
N SER A 12 48.72 -29.91 39.43
CA SER A 12 47.47 -29.51 38.85
C SER A 12 46.75 -30.77 38.34
N VAL A 13 45.75 -31.18 39.07
CA VAL A 13 44.74 -32.15 38.60
C VAL A 13 43.90 -31.45 37.52
N LEU A 14 44.21 -31.72 36.27
CA LEU A 14 43.38 -31.34 35.14
C LEU A 14 42.13 -32.22 35.15
N VAL A 15 41.06 -31.76 35.78
CA VAL A 15 39.73 -32.37 35.61
C VAL A 15 39.26 -31.95 34.21
N THR A 16 39.50 -32.82 33.23
CA THR A 16 38.87 -32.73 31.92
C THR A 16 37.39 -33.05 32.11
N ILE A 17 36.59 -31.99 32.28
CA ILE A 17 35.15 -32.07 32.15
C ILE A 17 34.88 -32.28 30.65
N CYS A 18 34.76 -33.54 30.23
CA CYS A 18 34.08 -33.87 29.00
C CYS A 18 32.63 -33.42 29.16
N VAL A 19 32.33 -32.19 28.77
CA VAL A 19 30.97 -31.83 28.43
C VAL A 19 30.66 -32.66 27.19
N LEU A 20 30.05 -33.81 27.42
CA LEU A 20 29.25 -34.49 26.41
C LEU A 20 28.18 -33.47 26.01
N ALA A 21 28.45 -32.64 24.97
CA ALA A 21 27.40 -32.05 24.20
C ALA A 21 26.60 -33.21 23.64
N VAL A 22 25.54 -33.56 24.33
CA VAL A 22 24.43 -34.28 23.70
C VAL A 22 24.00 -33.34 22.61
N VAL A 23 24.57 -33.50 21.41
CA VAL A 23 23.99 -33.00 20.20
C VAL A 23 22.65 -33.73 20.12
N SER A 24 21.63 -33.10 20.68
CA SER A 24 20.25 -33.45 20.37
C SER A 24 20.22 -33.46 18.86
N CYS A 25 20.08 -34.64 18.24
CA CYS A 25 19.68 -34.76 16.86
C CYS A 25 18.24 -34.28 16.78
N GLY A 26 18.04 -32.96 16.97
CA GLY A 26 16.80 -32.27 16.65
C GLY A 26 16.53 -32.49 15.17
N SER A 27 15.29 -32.66 14.81
CA SER A 27 14.89 -32.65 13.40
C SER A 27 15.38 -31.33 12.79
N PRO A 28 15.86 -31.31 11.54
CA PRO A 28 16.14 -30.05 10.82
C PRO A 28 14.92 -29.14 10.73
N TYR A 29 13.74 -29.58 11.15
CA TYR A 29 12.44 -28.89 11.10
C TYR A 29 11.88 -28.55 12.49
N ASP A 30 12.66 -28.62 13.56
CA ASP A 30 12.20 -28.33 14.95
C ASP A 30 11.68 -26.88 15.09
N GLY A 31 12.04 -25.94 14.16
CA GLY A 31 11.52 -24.58 14.10
C GLY A 31 10.13 -24.46 13.48
N LEU A 32 9.68 -25.47 12.71
CA LEU A 32 8.40 -25.44 12.00
C LEU A 32 7.25 -26.03 12.80
N VAL A 33 7.51 -27.00 13.66
CA VAL A 33 6.51 -27.79 14.38
C VAL A 33 6.80 -27.85 15.88
N SER A 34 5.73 -28.04 16.68
CA SER A 34 5.82 -28.08 18.14
C SER A 34 4.79 -29.06 18.73
N ASP A 35 5.22 -29.99 19.55
CA ASP A 35 4.31 -30.96 20.19
C ASP A 35 3.24 -30.28 21.06
N SER A 36 3.56 -29.18 21.71
CA SER A 36 2.58 -28.40 22.48
C SER A 36 1.54 -27.69 21.60
N LYS A 37 1.95 -27.19 20.43
CA LYS A 37 0.99 -26.60 19.44
C LYS A 37 0.09 -27.69 18.87
N LEU A 38 0.65 -28.86 18.51
CA LEU A 38 -0.13 -30.00 18.02
C LEU A 38 -1.19 -30.43 19.03
N ALA A 39 -0.79 -30.62 20.29
CA ALA A 39 -1.71 -31.03 21.35
C ALA A 39 -2.86 -30.00 21.52
N ALA A 40 -2.54 -28.71 21.54
CA ALA A 40 -3.54 -27.65 21.65
C ALA A 40 -4.47 -27.59 20.42
N ALA A 41 -3.94 -27.80 19.20
CA ALA A 41 -4.74 -27.82 17.98
C ALA A 41 -5.71 -29.02 17.97
N LEU A 42 -5.22 -30.23 18.34
CA LEU A 42 -6.07 -31.43 18.42
C LEU A 42 -7.12 -31.32 19.53
N GLU A 43 -6.84 -30.61 20.62
CA GLU A 43 -7.84 -30.31 21.65
C GLU A 43 -8.91 -29.34 21.11
N ALA A 44 -8.48 -28.29 20.40
CA ALA A 44 -9.39 -27.31 19.80
C ALA A 44 -10.28 -27.89 18.67
N ALA A 45 -9.85 -29.00 18.05
CA ALA A 45 -10.59 -29.65 16.98
C ALA A 45 -11.91 -30.29 17.43
N GLY A 46 -12.08 -30.59 18.74
CA GLY A 46 -13.30 -31.21 19.27
C GLY A 46 -13.66 -32.52 18.56
N GLU A 47 -14.85 -32.57 17.97
CA GLU A 47 -15.33 -33.76 17.24
C GLU A 47 -14.52 -34.06 15.96
N ASN A 48 -13.92 -33.05 15.35
CA ASN A 48 -13.10 -33.20 14.14
C ASN A 48 -11.70 -33.79 14.43
N ARG A 49 -11.34 -33.98 15.70
CA ARG A 49 -10.04 -34.50 16.11
C ARG A 49 -9.65 -35.81 15.41
N ALA A 50 -10.59 -36.75 15.32
CA ALA A 50 -10.33 -38.03 14.66
C ALA A 50 -9.99 -37.88 13.16
N SER A 51 -10.58 -36.91 12.48
CA SER A 51 -10.28 -36.58 11.08
C SER A 51 -8.85 -36.06 10.92
N LEU A 52 -8.40 -35.18 11.81
CA LEU A 52 -7.05 -34.63 11.77
C LEU A 52 -5.98 -35.65 12.18
N GLU A 53 -6.29 -36.52 13.19
CA GLU A 53 -5.43 -37.63 13.57
C GLU A 53 -5.25 -38.65 12.43
N ALA A 54 -6.30 -38.94 11.64
CA ALA A 54 -6.20 -39.80 10.46
C ALA A 54 -5.22 -39.24 9.38
N VAL A 55 -5.13 -37.90 9.21
CA VAL A 55 -4.11 -37.30 8.33
C VAL A 55 -2.70 -37.55 8.86
N LEU A 56 -2.49 -37.36 10.17
CA LEU A 56 -1.19 -37.62 10.81
C LEU A 56 -0.80 -39.07 10.70
N GLU A 57 -1.72 -40.01 10.96
CA GLU A 57 -1.51 -41.45 10.84
C GLU A 57 -1.11 -41.87 9.43
N LYS A 58 -1.81 -41.33 8.40
CA LYS A 58 -1.48 -41.58 6.99
C LYS A 58 -0.01 -41.29 6.70
N TYR A 59 0.46 -40.10 7.05
CA TYR A 59 1.84 -39.71 6.74
C TYR A 59 2.87 -40.22 7.73
N ALA A 60 2.46 -40.59 8.96
CA ALA A 60 3.35 -41.29 9.90
C ALA A 60 3.75 -42.68 9.40
N ALA A 61 2.94 -43.32 8.55
CA ALA A 61 3.28 -44.57 7.88
C ALA A 61 4.51 -44.44 6.97
N GLU A 62 4.77 -43.25 6.43
CA GLU A 62 6.00 -42.94 5.65
C GLU A 62 7.19 -42.57 6.55
N GLY A 63 6.96 -42.43 7.85
CA GLY A 63 7.91 -42.05 8.88
C GLY A 63 7.61 -40.69 9.51
N THR A 64 7.68 -40.62 10.85
CA THR A 64 7.39 -39.40 11.61
C THR A 64 8.39 -38.24 11.39
N LYS A 65 9.46 -38.47 10.63
CA LYS A 65 10.43 -37.46 10.17
C LYS A 65 10.32 -37.17 8.69
N SER A 66 9.37 -37.77 7.97
CA SER A 66 9.14 -37.48 6.56
C SER A 66 8.65 -36.02 6.36
N GLN A 67 8.99 -35.42 5.25
CA GLN A 67 8.55 -34.05 4.94
C GLN A 67 7.03 -33.94 4.89
N LYS A 68 6.32 -34.97 4.36
CA LYS A 68 4.85 -34.97 4.34
C LYS A 68 4.25 -34.99 5.75
N TYR A 69 4.83 -35.75 6.67
CA TYR A 69 4.37 -35.78 8.07
C TYR A 69 4.58 -34.41 8.74
N ILE A 70 5.75 -33.81 8.57
CA ILE A 70 6.05 -32.47 9.10
C ILE A 70 5.13 -31.42 8.50
N ALA A 71 4.87 -31.48 7.20
CA ALA A 71 3.94 -30.57 6.51
C ALA A 71 2.49 -30.71 7.02
N ALA A 72 2.03 -31.95 7.24
CA ALA A 72 0.71 -32.21 7.83
C ALA A 72 0.61 -31.63 9.25
N ARG A 73 1.64 -31.85 10.06
CA ARG A 73 1.74 -31.23 11.40
C ARG A 73 1.70 -29.71 11.31
N TYR A 74 2.52 -29.11 10.45
CA TYR A 74 2.58 -27.65 10.27
C TYR A 74 1.19 -27.07 9.99
N LEU A 75 0.44 -27.67 9.06
CA LEU A 75 -0.92 -27.22 8.75
C LEU A 75 -1.86 -27.33 9.94
N ILE A 76 -1.85 -28.49 10.63
CA ILE A 76 -2.75 -28.77 11.76
C ILE A 76 -2.41 -27.90 12.97
N GLU A 77 -1.11 -27.77 13.33
CA GLU A 77 -0.65 -26.97 14.45
C GLU A 77 -0.96 -25.48 14.32
N ASN A 78 -1.02 -24.97 13.09
CA ASN A 78 -1.27 -23.58 12.80
C ASN A 78 -2.72 -23.30 12.30
N MET A 79 -3.57 -24.32 12.23
CA MET A 79 -4.98 -24.20 11.81
C MET A 79 -5.89 -23.47 12.82
N PRO A 80 -5.69 -23.54 14.16
CA PRO A 80 -6.55 -22.83 15.10
C PRO A 80 -6.64 -21.33 14.82
N GLY A 81 -7.88 -20.83 14.78
CA GLY A 81 -8.17 -19.42 14.49
C GLY A 81 -8.40 -19.10 13.01
N HIS A 82 -7.97 -19.95 12.08
CA HIS A 82 -8.36 -19.82 10.68
C HIS A 82 -9.83 -20.20 10.49
N TYR A 83 -10.54 -19.44 9.66
CA TYR A 83 -11.97 -19.63 9.38
C TYR A 83 -12.34 -19.13 8.00
N GLY A 84 -13.44 -19.60 7.49
CA GLY A 84 -14.17 -19.01 6.38
C GLY A 84 -15.58 -18.63 6.82
N TYR A 85 -16.42 -18.26 5.86
CA TYR A 85 -17.82 -18.00 6.08
C TYR A 85 -18.68 -18.95 5.25
N GLU A 86 -19.83 -19.37 5.81
CA GLU A 86 -20.90 -20.00 5.09
C GLU A 86 -22.13 -19.11 5.20
N SER A 87 -22.51 -18.47 4.08
CA SER A 87 -23.62 -17.54 4.03
C SER A 87 -24.20 -17.48 2.62
N GLU A 88 -25.53 -17.35 2.53
CA GLU A 88 -26.23 -17.09 1.26
C GLU A 88 -25.84 -15.73 0.63
N LEU A 89 -25.27 -14.82 1.42
CA LEU A 89 -24.79 -13.53 0.94
C LEU A 89 -23.54 -13.64 0.06
N LEU A 90 -22.79 -14.74 0.15
CA LEU A 90 -21.54 -14.90 -0.62
C LEU A 90 -21.78 -14.88 -2.13
N ASP A 91 -22.87 -15.48 -2.62
CA ASP A 91 -23.21 -15.42 -4.05
C ASP A 91 -23.50 -14.00 -4.52
N SER A 92 -24.26 -13.24 -3.73
CA SER A 92 -24.53 -11.83 -4.00
C SER A 92 -23.25 -10.98 -3.99
N TYR A 93 -22.31 -11.32 -3.12
CA TYR A 93 -21.00 -10.68 -3.06
C TYR A 93 -20.15 -10.97 -4.30
N LEU A 94 -20.13 -12.22 -4.77
CA LEU A 94 -19.46 -12.57 -6.03
C LEU A 94 -20.10 -11.87 -7.23
N ASP A 95 -21.42 -11.78 -7.27
CA ASP A 95 -22.15 -11.06 -8.32
C ASP A 95 -21.85 -9.57 -8.33
N TYR A 96 -21.63 -8.96 -7.17
CA TYR A 96 -21.15 -7.58 -7.08
C TYR A 96 -19.86 -7.38 -7.88
N TYR A 97 -18.85 -8.24 -7.69
CA TYR A 97 -17.58 -8.15 -8.42
C TYR A 97 -17.73 -8.41 -9.92
N ARG A 98 -18.56 -9.37 -10.31
CA ARG A 98 -18.91 -9.64 -11.74
C ARG A 98 -19.59 -8.44 -12.39
N CYS A 99 -20.48 -7.76 -11.67
CA CYS A 99 -21.14 -6.54 -12.12
C CYS A 99 -20.18 -5.36 -12.24
N LEU A 100 -19.22 -5.22 -11.32
CA LEU A 100 -18.18 -4.20 -11.43
C LEU A 100 -17.42 -4.32 -12.75
N LYS A 101 -16.95 -5.51 -13.11
CA LYS A 101 -16.25 -5.74 -14.37
C LYS A 101 -17.07 -5.34 -15.59
N LYS A 102 -18.34 -5.77 -15.65
CA LYS A 102 -19.27 -5.44 -16.74
C LYS A 102 -19.49 -3.94 -16.86
N SER A 103 -19.61 -3.25 -15.73
CA SER A 103 -19.91 -1.82 -15.69
C SER A 103 -18.73 -0.96 -16.13
N VAL A 104 -17.53 -1.30 -15.71
CA VAL A 104 -16.31 -0.62 -16.16
C VAL A 104 -16.11 -0.84 -17.66
N SER A 105 -16.34 -2.05 -18.16
CA SER A 105 -16.29 -2.37 -19.59
C SER A 105 -17.35 -1.61 -20.41
N SER A 106 -18.47 -1.20 -19.79
CA SER A 106 -19.53 -0.38 -20.42
C SER A 106 -19.40 1.13 -20.20
N GLY A 107 -18.27 1.59 -19.62
CA GLY A 107 -18.01 3.01 -19.35
C GLY A 107 -18.72 3.59 -18.11
N ARG A 108 -19.34 2.75 -17.28
CA ARG A 108 -19.93 3.19 -16.00
C ARG A 108 -18.88 3.27 -14.91
N THR A 109 -19.04 4.21 -13.98
CA THR A 109 -18.11 4.31 -12.85
C THR A 109 -18.34 3.19 -11.83
N PRO A 110 -17.29 2.60 -11.25
CA PRO A 110 -17.41 1.58 -10.22
C PRO A 110 -18.30 2.00 -9.03
N ARG A 111 -18.28 3.28 -8.66
CA ARG A 111 -19.09 3.83 -7.59
C ARG A 111 -20.60 3.72 -7.88
N PHE A 112 -21.02 4.01 -9.11
CA PHE A 112 -22.43 3.89 -9.50
C PHE A 112 -22.94 2.43 -9.35
N VAL A 113 -22.09 1.46 -9.71
CA VAL A 113 -22.42 0.05 -9.56
C VAL A 113 -22.46 -0.36 -8.09
N ALA A 114 -21.49 0.08 -7.29
CA ALA A 114 -21.45 -0.17 -5.85
C ALA A 114 -22.71 0.36 -5.16
N ASP A 115 -23.09 1.61 -5.44
CA ASP A 115 -24.28 2.24 -4.90
C ASP A 115 -25.57 1.52 -5.36
N SER A 116 -25.60 1.06 -6.62
CA SER A 116 -26.74 0.34 -7.20
C SER A 116 -26.92 -1.06 -6.59
N VAL A 117 -25.82 -1.80 -6.40
CA VAL A 117 -25.84 -3.14 -5.78
C VAL A 117 -26.12 -3.04 -4.29
N ALA A 118 -25.53 -2.09 -3.58
CA ALA A 118 -25.82 -1.84 -2.17
C ALA A 118 -27.29 -1.46 -1.95
N SER A 119 -27.87 -0.67 -2.87
CA SER A 119 -29.30 -0.30 -2.82
C SER A 119 -30.23 -1.49 -3.09
N ALA A 120 -29.81 -2.43 -3.94
CA ALA A 120 -30.62 -3.60 -4.31
C ALA A 120 -30.55 -4.75 -3.28
N ASN A 121 -29.36 -4.96 -2.67
CA ASN A 121 -29.09 -6.12 -1.79
C ASN A 121 -28.89 -5.74 -0.31
N GLY A 122 -29.00 -4.46 0.04
CA GLY A 122 -28.68 -3.97 1.39
C GLY A 122 -27.17 -3.88 1.65
N VAL A 123 -26.81 -3.59 2.90
CA VAL A 123 -25.42 -3.60 3.33
C VAL A 123 -25.00 -5.05 3.57
N PHE A 124 -23.94 -5.50 2.89
CA PHE A 124 -23.36 -6.81 3.18
C PHE A 124 -22.82 -6.82 4.62
N HIS A 125 -23.42 -7.64 5.45
CA HIS A 125 -23.02 -7.85 6.82
C HIS A 125 -23.07 -9.34 7.13
N LEU A 126 -21.90 -9.93 7.43
CA LEU A 126 -21.80 -11.32 7.85
C LEU A 126 -21.82 -11.37 9.38
N ASP A 127 -22.58 -12.29 9.92
CA ASP A 127 -22.66 -12.53 11.36
C ASP A 127 -21.48 -13.38 11.83
N GLU A 128 -21.05 -13.21 13.07
CA GLU A 128 -20.02 -14.06 13.70
C GLU A 128 -20.44 -15.53 13.74
N SER A 129 -21.75 -15.83 13.80
CA SER A 129 -22.30 -17.18 13.78
C SER A 129 -22.16 -17.89 12.43
N GLU A 130 -21.87 -17.15 11.33
CA GLU A 130 -21.64 -17.70 9.99
C GLU A 130 -20.17 -18.10 9.77
N LYS A 131 -19.32 -17.90 10.78
CA LYS A 131 -17.91 -18.34 10.75
C LYS A 131 -17.79 -19.85 10.91
N CYS A 132 -17.07 -20.45 9.99
CA CYS A 132 -16.71 -21.86 10.00
C CYS A 132 -15.21 -22.00 10.24
N TYR A 133 -14.83 -22.37 11.48
CA TYR A 133 -13.41 -22.53 11.82
C TYR A 133 -12.82 -23.79 11.21
N ASP A 134 -11.68 -23.67 10.51
CA ASP A 134 -11.03 -24.76 9.80
C ASP A 134 -10.72 -25.96 10.70
N ILE A 135 -10.26 -25.71 11.92
CA ILE A 135 -9.90 -26.75 12.88
C ILE A 135 -11.04 -27.71 13.21
N VAL A 136 -12.30 -27.25 13.08
CA VAL A 136 -13.50 -28.06 13.36
C VAL A 136 -14.25 -28.52 12.11
N THR A 137 -13.86 -28.04 10.91
CA THR A 137 -14.60 -28.30 9.66
C THR A 137 -13.77 -28.99 8.58
N VAL A 138 -12.43 -28.82 8.56
CA VAL A 138 -11.57 -29.42 7.53
C VAL A 138 -11.44 -30.92 7.74
N ASP A 139 -11.89 -31.69 6.76
CA ASP A 139 -11.82 -33.14 6.79
C ASP A 139 -10.47 -33.70 6.30
N SER A 140 -10.22 -34.99 6.62
CA SER A 140 -8.98 -35.67 6.27
C SER A 140 -8.80 -35.83 4.77
N ALA A 141 -9.86 -36.01 4.00
CA ALA A 141 -9.79 -36.20 2.55
C ALA A 141 -9.36 -34.92 1.85
N TYR A 142 -9.93 -33.78 2.27
CA TYR A 142 -9.54 -32.45 1.77
C TYR A 142 -8.08 -32.15 2.09
N LEU A 143 -7.67 -32.29 3.36
CA LEU A 143 -6.32 -31.95 3.79
C LEU A 143 -5.26 -32.83 3.14
N CYS A 144 -5.51 -34.14 3.03
CA CYS A 144 -4.61 -35.06 2.34
C CYS A 144 -4.45 -34.71 0.86
N ARG A 145 -5.55 -34.37 0.17
CA ARG A 145 -5.49 -33.96 -1.25
C ARG A 145 -4.66 -32.71 -1.44
N GLU A 146 -4.85 -31.69 -0.61
CA GLU A 146 -4.08 -30.43 -0.66
C GLU A 146 -2.58 -30.69 -0.44
N ILE A 147 -2.24 -31.54 0.54
CA ILE A 147 -0.84 -31.91 0.83
C ILE A 147 -0.25 -32.70 -0.33
N ASP A 148 -0.91 -33.78 -0.75
CA ASP A 148 -0.38 -34.67 -1.81
C ASP A 148 -0.17 -33.92 -3.13
N PHE A 149 -1.13 -33.09 -3.54
CA PHE A 149 -1.00 -32.29 -4.78
C PHE A 149 0.10 -31.23 -4.68
N ALA A 150 0.25 -30.57 -3.51
CA ALA A 150 1.32 -29.62 -3.32
C ALA A 150 2.71 -30.28 -3.43
N PHE A 151 2.89 -31.47 -2.83
CA PHE A 151 4.13 -32.24 -2.92
C PHE A 151 4.38 -32.74 -4.36
N GLU A 152 3.38 -33.30 -5.04
CA GLU A 152 3.49 -33.71 -6.44
C GLU A 152 3.96 -32.56 -7.33
N THR A 153 3.39 -31.37 -7.12
CA THR A 153 3.78 -30.18 -7.87
C THR A 153 5.21 -29.73 -7.52
N TRP A 154 5.58 -29.78 -6.25
CA TRP A 154 6.92 -29.43 -5.78
C TRP A 154 8.01 -30.31 -6.40
N GLU A 155 7.76 -31.62 -6.49
CA GLU A 155 8.67 -32.60 -7.10
C GLU A 155 8.74 -32.46 -8.63
N ARG A 156 7.62 -32.13 -9.27
CA ARG A 156 7.49 -32.06 -10.73
C ARG A 156 8.10 -30.80 -11.31
N GLU A 157 7.88 -29.64 -10.67
CA GLU A 157 8.27 -28.37 -11.25
C GLU A 157 9.78 -28.13 -11.16
N PRO A 158 10.45 -27.65 -12.22
CA PRO A 158 11.92 -27.52 -12.23
C PRO A 158 12.42 -26.54 -11.15
N TRP A 159 11.68 -25.47 -10.85
CA TRP A 159 12.01 -24.50 -9.80
C TRP A 159 11.80 -25.04 -8.38
N GLY A 160 11.00 -26.10 -8.21
CA GLY A 160 10.78 -26.74 -6.91
C GLY A 160 12.06 -27.18 -6.21
N ARG A 161 13.12 -27.53 -6.97
CA ARG A 161 14.44 -27.92 -6.45
C ARG A 161 15.10 -26.82 -5.59
N ASN A 162 14.77 -25.55 -5.86
CA ASN A 162 15.31 -24.41 -5.16
C ASN A 162 14.30 -23.76 -4.21
N VAL A 163 13.15 -24.39 -4.00
CA VAL A 163 12.20 -24.03 -2.93
C VAL A 163 12.58 -24.81 -1.67
N LEU A 164 13.05 -24.10 -0.65
CA LEU A 164 13.37 -24.72 0.63
C LEU A 164 12.11 -25.30 1.28
N PHE A 165 12.23 -26.37 2.03
CA PHE A 165 11.07 -26.99 2.66
C PHE A 165 10.33 -26.06 3.63
N GLU A 166 11.05 -25.18 4.32
CA GLU A 166 10.46 -24.15 5.17
C GLU A 166 9.61 -23.17 4.36
N ASP A 167 10.14 -22.66 3.23
CA ASP A 167 9.41 -21.77 2.33
C ASP A 167 8.22 -22.47 1.67
N PHE A 168 8.38 -23.76 1.33
CA PHE A 168 7.27 -24.58 0.86
C PHE A 168 6.15 -24.66 1.89
N CYS A 169 6.46 -24.96 3.17
CA CYS A 169 5.47 -25.01 4.23
C CYS A 169 4.79 -23.68 4.49
N ARG A 170 5.54 -22.55 4.46
CA ARG A 170 5.01 -21.24 4.81
C ARG A 170 4.24 -20.57 3.67
N TYR A 171 4.72 -20.71 2.42
CA TYR A 171 4.25 -19.88 1.30
C TYR A 171 3.57 -20.65 0.17
N VAL A 172 3.74 -21.96 0.06
CA VAL A 172 3.16 -22.80 -0.99
C VAL A 172 2.07 -23.73 -0.46
N LEU A 173 2.37 -24.46 0.61
CA LEU A 173 1.51 -25.50 1.17
C LEU A 173 0.16 -24.99 1.70
N PRO A 174 0.03 -23.81 2.34
CA PRO A 174 -1.23 -23.36 2.91
C PRO A 174 -2.36 -23.34 1.89
N PHE A 175 -3.48 -23.94 2.27
CA PHE A 175 -4.68 -24.05 1.41
C PHE A 175 -5.59 -22.82 1.49
N ARG A 176 -5.37 -21.96 2.48
CA ARG A 176 -6.11 -20.72 2.73
C ARG A 176 -5.22 -19.50 2.49
N VAL A 177 -5.79 -18.45 1.91
CA VAL A 177 -5.11 -17.15 1.72
C VAL A 177 -5.61 -16.13 2.75
N GLY A 178 -6.91 -16.10 3.00
CA GLY A 178 -7.56 -15.21 3.95
C GLY A 178 -8.71 -15.92 4.69
N ASN A 179 -9.89 -15.32 4.66
CA ASN A 179 -11.10 -15.85 5.30
C ASN A 179 -12.19 -16.22 4.29
N GLU A 180 -11.77 -16.63 3.11
CA GLU A 180 -12.65 -17.12 2.05
C GLU A 180 -13.32 -18.45 2.40
N ALA A 181 -14.42 -18.78 1.70
CA ALA A 181 -15.00 -20.11 1.76
C ALA A 181 -14.01 -21.17 1.25
N LEU A 182 -13.96 -22.34 1.92
CA LEU A 182 -13.10 -23.44 1.48
C LEU A 182 -13.55 -24.03 0.16
N SER A 183 -12.62 -24.33 -0.73
CA SER A 183 -12.86 -25.02 -1.98
C SER A 183 -11.63 -25.80 -2.45
N ALA A 184 -11.82 -26.78 -3.33
CA ALA A 184 -10.73 -27.54 -3.96
C ALA A 184 -10.18 -26.75 -5.16
N TRP A 185 -9.43 -25.72 -4.90
CA TRP A 185 -8.95 -24.76 -5.90
C TRP A 185 -7.62 -25.15 -6.56
N ARG A 186 -6.73 -25.81 -5.84
CA ARG A 186 -5.32 -26.00 -6.21
C ARG A 186 -5.16 -26.72 -7.55
N GLU A 187 -5.84 -27.86 -7.75
CA GLU A 187 -5.82 -28.61 -9.00
C GLU A 187 -6.43 -27.82 -10.15
N LYS A 188 -7.57 -27.14 -9.91
CA LYS A 188 -8.25 -26.29 -10.92
C LYS A 188 -7.34 -25.17 -11.41
N TYR A 189 -6.64 -24.50 -10.50
CA TYR A 189 -5.70 -23.42 -10.83
C TYR A 189 -4.47 -23.96 -11.57
N ASN A 190 -3.91 -25.07 -11.12
CA ASN A 190 -2.78 -25.71 -11.81
C ASN A 190 -3.16 -26.09 -13.25
N ALA A 191 -4.29 -26.77 -13.45
CA ALA A 191 -4.77 -27.13 -14.79
C ALA A 191 -5.01 -25.91 -15.69
N ARG A 192 -5.48 -24.81 -15.13
CA ARG A 192 -5.76 -23.58 -15.89
C ARG A 192 -4.51 -22.82 -16.29
N TYR A 193 -3.52 -22.72 -15.39
CA TYR A 193 -2.44 -21.76 -15.52
C TYR A 193 -1.08 -22.41 -15.84
N SER A 194 -0.90 -23.70 -15.65
CA SER A 194 0.38 -24.38 -15.82
C SER A 194 0.95 -24.23 -17.24
N CYS A 195 0.11 -24.32 -18.26
CA CYS A 195 0.56 -24.25 -19.67
C CYS A 195 1.22 -22.91 -20.05
N PHE A 196 0.92 -21.83 -19.34
CA PHE A 196 1.55 -20.53 -19.58
C PHE A 196 3.06 -20.52 -19.30
N LEU A 197 3.57 -21.50 -18.54
CA LEU A 197 4.98 -21.63 -18.21
C LEU A 197 5.70 -22.73 -18.99
N ASP A 198 5.09 -23.33 -20.02
CA ASP A 198 5.69 -24.44 -20.76
C ASP A 198 7.00 -24.08 -21.47
N ASP A 199 7.10 -22.86 -22.01
CA ASP A 199 8.35 -22.39 -22.63
C ASP A 199 9.43 -22.13 -21.57
N PHE A 200 9.03 -21.58 -20.42
CA PHE A 200 9.94 -21.33 -19.30
C PHE A 200 10.52 -22.64 -18.74
N ARG A 201 9.70 -23.71 -18.63
CA ARG A 201 10.16 -25.04 -18.18
C ARG A 201 11.22 -25.65 -19.10
N ARG A 202 11.17 -25.34 -20.39
CA ARG A 202 12.13 -25.85 -21.39
C ARG A 202 13.48 -25.16 -21.35
N ASP A 203 13.57 -23.96 -20.82
CA ASP A 203 14.82 -23.24 -20.65
C ASP A 203 15.52 -23.67 -19.36
N THR A 204 16.37 -24.67 -19.45
CA THR A 204 17.07 -25.27 -18.30
C THR A 204 18.04 -24.31 -17.62
N THR A 205 18.36 -23.15 -18.19
CA THR A 205 19.27 -22.16 -17.59
C THR A 205 18.59 -21.33 -16.53
N VAL A 206 17.29 -21.12 -16.64
CA VAL A 206 16.52 -20.24 -15.74
C VAL A 206 15.37 -20.94 -15.02
N SER A 207 14.89 -22.09 -15.54
CA SER A 207 13.69 -22.77 -15.05
C SER A 207 13.80 -23.31 -13.63
N SER A 208 14.99 -23.41 -13.07
CA SER A 208 15.20 -23.80 -11.68
C SER A 208 15.02 -22.64 -10.68
N ASN A 209 14.85 -21.39 -11.14
CA ASN A 209 14.73 -20.23 -10.29
C ASN A 209 13.24 -19.91 -10.01
N PRO A 210 12.73 -20.07 -8.76
CA PRO A 210 11.35 -19.81 -8.42
C PRO A 210 10.95 -18.32 -8.56
N GLY A 211 11.88 -17.39 -8.32
CA GLY A 211 11.62 -15.96 -8.51
C GLY A 211 11.43 -15.60 -9.99
N LEU A 212 12.23 -16.19 -10.89
CA LEU A 212 12.02 -16.00 -12.34
C LEU A 212 10.71 -16.65 -12.80
N ALA A 213 10.32 -17.79 -12.23
CA ALA A 213 9.01 -18.39 -12.50
C ALA A 213 7.87 -17.45 -12.04
N ALA A 214 7.99 -16.79 -10.87
CA ALA A 214 7.04 -15.76 -10.41
C ALA A 214 6.97 -14.58 -11.38
N MET A 215 8.12 -14.11 -11.91
CA MET A 215 8.14 -13.05 -12.93
C MET A 215 7.39 -13.44 -14.20
N GLU A 216 7.50 -14.69 -14.64
CA GLU A 216 6.76 -15.17 -15.81
C GLU A 216 5.25 -15.23 -15.55
N VAL A 217 4.81 -15.59 -14.33
CA VAL A 217 3.41 -15.45 -13.92
C VAL A 217 2.96 -13.99 -14.03
N CYS A 218 3.75 -13.05 -13.52
CA CYS A 218 3.45 -11.61 -13.61
C CYS A 218 3.32 -11.13 -15.06
N ARG A 219 4.22 -11.55 -15.93
CA ARG A 219 4.27 -11.11 -17.34
C ARG A 219 3.22 -11.73 -18.23
N ARG A 220 2.89 -13.01 -18.03
CA ARG A 220 2.06 -13.80 -18.96
C ARG A 220 0.64 -13.98 -18.47
N ILE A 221 0.43 -14.05 -17.16
CA ILE A 221 -0.86 -14.40 -16.57
C ILE A 221 -1.53 -13.19 -15.93
N LEU A 222 -0.75 -12.28 -15.33
CA LEU A 222 -1.21 -11.14 -14.56
C LEU A 222 -0.86 -9.77 -15.19
N PRO A 223 -1.02 -9.57 -16.50
CA PRO A 223 -0.84 -8.23 -17.06
C PRO A 223 -1.87 -7.28 -16.47
N LYS A 224 -1.68 -5.96 -16.67
CA LYS A 224 -2.49 -4.89 -16.10
C LYS A 224 -4.01 -5.08 -16.26
N ASP A 225 -4.44 -5.75 -17.31
CA ASP A 225 -5.86 -5.94 -17.64
C ASP A 225 -6.44 -7.27 -17.11
N SER A 226 -5.69 -8.04 -16.31
CA SER A 226 -6.14 -9.33 -15.75
C SER A 226 -7.32 -9.15 -14.81
N LEU A 227 -7.30 -8.07 -14.00
CA LEU A 227 -8.40 -7.68 -13.14
C LEU A 227 -8.78 -6.22 -13.40
N CYS A 228 -10.07 -5.94 -13.40
CA CYS A 228 -10.58 -4.57 -13.35
C CYS A 228 -10.40 -4.04 -11.92
N TYR A 229 -9.48 -3.08 -11.75
CA TYR A 229 -9.23 -2.48 -10.45
C TYR A 229 -10.40 -1.62 -9.97
N THR A 230 -10.76 -1.76 -8.71
CA THR A 230 -11.66 -0.87 -7.99
C THR A 230 -11.08 -0.54 -6.62
N SER A 231 -11.27 0.69 -6.16
CA SER A 231 -10.96 1.09 -4.78
C SER A 231 -12.17 0.92 -3.84
N ILE A 232 -13.29 0.44 -4.35
CA ILE A 232 -14.55 0.31 -3.62
C ILE A 232 -14.78 -1.16 -3.35
N THR A 233 -14.82 -1.52 -2.07
CA THR A 233 -15.24 -2.85 -1.60
C THR A 233 -16.41 -2.70 -0.64
N PRO A 234 -17.34 -3.68 -0.60
CA PRO A 234 -18.27 -3.76 0.50
C PRO A 234 -17.53 -3.92 1.83
N ALA A 235 -17.90 -3.13 2.82
CA ALA A 235 -17.29 -3.24 4.14
C ALA A 235 -17.57 -4.62 4.77
N SER A 236 -16.59 -5.15 5.50
CA SER A 236 -16.73 -6.39 6.29
C SER A 236 -16.94 -7.69 5.52
N MET A 237 -16.75 -7.70 4.19
CA MET A 237 -16.84 -8.94 3.42
C MET A 237 -15.53 -9.73 3.45
N PRO A 238 -15.60 -11.08 3.39
CA PRO A 238 -14.41 -11.94 3.36
C PRO A 238 -13.62 -11.76 2.06
N ASN A 239 -12.46 -12.42 1.98
CA ASN A 239 -11.76 -12.59 0.72
C ASN A 239 -12.67 -13.28 -0.30
N VAL A 240 -12.60 -12.86 -1.57
CA VAL A 240 -13.36 -13.49 -2.67
C VAL A 240 -12.98 -14.96 -2.84
N GLY A 241 -11.75 -15.28 -2.47
CA GLY A 241 -11.23 -16.62 -2.60
C GLY A 241 -10.89 -17.00 -4.04
N PRO A 242 -10.85 -18.30 -4.34
CA PRO A 242 -10.47 -18.80 -5.67
C PRO A 242 -11.40 -18.35 -6.80
N GLU A 243 -12.59 -17.82 -6.50
CA GLU A 243 -13.52 -17.26 -7.49
C GLU A 243 -13.05 -15.91 -8.06
N VAL A 244 -11.99 -15.32 -7.50
CA VAL A 244 -11.42 -14.05 -7.98
C VAL A 244 -11.05 -14.08 -9.47
N ALA A 245 -10.57 -15.23 -9.97
CA ALA A 245 -10.26 -15.42 -11.39
C ALA A 245 -11.49 -15.30 -12.30
N GLU A 246 -12.67 -15.67 -11.80
CA GLU A 246 -13.94 -15.62 -12.53
C GLU A 246 -14.62 -14.25 -12.37
N CYS A 247 -14.53 -13.65 -11.20
CA CYS A 247 -15.07 -12.31 -10.93
C CYS A 247 -14.40 -11.24 -11.79
N GLY A 248 -13.08 -11.33 -11.99
CA GLY A 248 -12.30 -10.49 -12.88
C GLY A 248 -12.27 -9.00 -12.51
N SER A 249 -12.57 -8.66 -11.24
CA SER A 249 -12.43 -7.32 -10.67
C SER A 249 -12.04 -7.41 -9.19
N GLY A 250 -11.43 -6.37 -8.66
CA GLY A 250 -11.04 -6.34 -7.25
C GLY A 250 -10.14 -5.18 -6.89
N THR A 251 -9.75 -5.16 -5.64
CA THR A 251 -8.78 -4.22 -5.04
C THR A 251 -7.37 -4.83 -5.04
N CYS A 252 -6.45 -4.19 -4.32
CA CYS A 252 -5.12 -4.74 -4.05
C CYS A 252 -5.18 -6.13 -3.41
N ARG A 253 -6.17 -6.39 -2.55
CA ARG A 253 -6.38 -7.68 -1.89
C ARG A 253 -6.69 -8.77 -2.92
N GLU A 254 -7.73 -8.61 -3.71
CA GLU A 254 -8.14 -9.60 -4.70
C GLU A 254 -7.07 -9.85 -5.76
N PHE A 255 -6.30 -8.82 -6.12
CA PHE A 255 -5.17 -8.98 -7.04
C PHE A 255 -4.05 -9.82 -6.41
N GLY A 256 -3.71 -9.55 -5.15
CA GLY A 256 -2.74 -10.33 -4.38
C GLY A 256 -3.19 -11.78 -4.18
N ASP A 257 -4.46 -11.98 -3.84
CA ASP A 257 -5.05 -13.32 -3.66
C ASP A 257 -4.97 -14.14 -4.96
N LEU A 258 -5.35 -13.55 -6.11
CA LEU A 258 -5.25 -14.21 -7.42
C LEU A 258 -3.82 -14.69 -7.70
N MET A 259 -2.83 -13.81 -7.50
CA MET A 259 -1.43 -14.19 -7.68
C MET A 259 -1.02 -15.30 -6.72
N THR A 260 -1.44 -15.24 -5.47
CA THR A 260 -1.11 -16.26 -4.46
C THR A 260 -1.69 -17.63 -4.84
N TYR A 261 -2.95 -17.70 -5.28
CA TYR A 261 -3.55 -18.95 -5.76
C TYR A 261 -2.82 -19.54 -6.96
N ILE A 262 -2.51 -18.70 -7.97
CA ILE A 262 -1.78 -19.14 -9.16
C ILE A 262 -0.41 -19.69 -8.74
N CYS A 263 0.37 -18.91 -8.00
CA CYS A 263 1.73 -19.27 -7.62
C CYS A 263 1.78 -20.51 -6.72
N ARG A 264 0.91 -20.61 -5.71
CA ARG A 264 0.81 -21.80 -4.85
C ARG A 264 0.45 -23.05 -5.64
N SER A 265 -0.46 -22.95 -6.63
CA SER A 265 -0.83 -24.08 -7.48
C SER A 265 0.31 -24.56 -8.39
N LEU A 266 1.30 -23.70 -8.64
CA LEU A 266 2.48 -23.96 -9.47
C LEU A 266 3.75 -24.18 -8.65
N CYS A 267 3.65 -24.32 -7.34
CA CYS A 267 4.79 -24.44 -6.41
C CYS A 267 5.78 -23.26 -6.49
N ILE A 268 5.27 -22.05 -6.58
CA ILE A 268 6.07 -20.83 -6.59
C ILE A 268 5.80 -20.09 -5.26
N PRO A 269 6.82 -19.92 -4.38
CA PRO A 269 6.64 -19.19 -3.13
C PRO A 269 6.50 -17.69 -3.41
N VAL A 270 5.41 -17.11 -2.93
CA VAL A 270 5.16 -15.67 -2.95
C VAL A 270 4.62 -15.22 -1.61
N HIS A 271 4.89 -13.96 -1.27
CA HIS A 271 4.51 -13.36 -0.01
C HIS A 271 3.47 -12.28 -0.24
N THR A 272 2.50 -12.17 0.66
CA THR A 272 1.63 -11.00 0.75
C THR A 272 2.20 -10.06 1.79
N ASP A 273 2.76 -8.95 1.32
CA ASP A 273 3.28 -7.88 2.17
C ASP A 273 2.28 -6.74 2.23
N PHE A 274 2.15 -6.11 3.41
CA PHE A 274 1.15 -5.08 3.60
C PHE A 274 1.57 -4.02 4.60
N MET A 275 1.05 -2.80 4.42
CA MET A 275 1.05 -1.76 5.43
C MET A 275 -0.32 -1.69 6.11
N PRO A 276 -0.38 -1.64 7.45
CA PRO A 276 -1.67 -1.58 8.17
C PRO A 276 -2.49 -0.34 7.84
N LEU A 277 -1.80 0.74 7.49
CA LEU A 277 -2.42 2.04 7.24
C LEU A 277 -1.65 2.82 6.17
N ARG A 278 -2.39 3.36 5.23
CA ARG A 278 -1.89 4.28 4.18
C ARG A 278 -1.99 5.68 4.70
N GLY A 279 -1.78 6.29 5.57
CA GLY A 279 -1.82 7.68 5.97
C GLY A 279 -2.90 8.61 5.33
N ASP A 280 -3.43 8.24 4.19
CA ASP A 280 -4.36 9.07 3.40
C ASP A 280 -5.82 8.59 3.40
N ASP A 281 -6.11 7.34 3.77
CA ASP A 281 -7.44 6.76 3.54
C ASP A 281 -7.90 5.74 4.58
N ASN A 282 -7.51 5.83 5.83
CA ASN A 282 -7.93 4.91 6.93
C ASN A 282 -7.99 3.41 6.57
N VAL A 283 -7.38 3.02 5.46
CA VAL A 283 -7.29 1.65 4.95
C VAL A 283 -5.85 1.22 4.81
N GLY A 284 -5.61 -0.07 4.92
CA GLY A 284 -4.33 -0.67 4.62
C GLY A 284 -4.06 -0.75 3.13
N HIS A 285 -2.89 -1.25 2.78
CA HIS A 285 -2.53 -1.57 1.41
C HIS A 285 -1.68 -2.84 1.38
N SER A 286 -1.85 -3.67 0.36
CA SER A 286 -1.10 -4.92 0.20
C SER A 286 -0.60 -5.09 -1.23
N TRP A 287 0.48 -5.82 -1.37
CA TRP A 287 1.09 -6.20 -2.64
C TRP A 287 1.74 -7.57 -2.51
N ILE A 288 2.18 -8.12 -3.63
CA ILE A 288 2.91 -9.39 -3.64
C ILE A 288 4.40 -9.13 -3.77
N SER A 289 5.17 -9.90 -3.00
CA SER A 289 6.61 -9.94 -3.10
C SER A 289 7.13 -11.38 -3.25
N PHE A 290 8.32 -11.54 -3.80
CA PHE A 290 9.01 -12.81 -3.93
C PHE A 290 10.51 -12.60 -4.10
N ASN A 291 11.29 -13.61 -3.78
CA ASN A 291 12.74 -13.56 -3.93
C ASN A 291 13.21 -14.49 -5.05
N ASP A 292 14.27 -14.08 -5.74
CA ASP A 292 15.00 -15.00 -6.60
C ASP A 292 16.02 -15.84 -5.79
N THR A 293 16.76 -16.71 -6.48
CA THR A 293 17.78 -17.58 -5.85
C THR A 293 18.99 -16.79 -5.32
N GLU A 294 19.16 -15.54 -5.70
CA GLU A 294 20.21 -14.64 -5.22
C GLU A 294 19.75 -13.83 -4.01
N GLY A 295 18.47 -13.94 -3.64
CA GLY A 295 17.86 -13.25 -2.51
C GLY A 295 17.34 -11.85 -2.86
N THR A 296 17.33 -11.46 -4.15
CA THR A 296 16.78 -10.18 -4.58
C THR A 296 15.26 -10.18 -4.40
N LEU A 297 14.75 -9.17 -3.69
CA LEU A 297 13.32 -8.99 -3.47
C LEU A 297 12.69 -8.26 -4.67
N TYR A 298 11.66 -8.86 -5.24
CA TYR A 298 10.80 -8.26 -6.24
C TYR A 298 9.42 -8.00 -5.67
N CYS A 299 8.85 -6.86 -6.01
CA CYS A 299 7.50 -6.48 -5.62
C CYS A 299 6.63 -6.26 -6.86
N TYR A 300 5.40 -6.74 -6.80
CA TYR A 300 4.47 -6.66 -7.93
C TYR A 300 3.08 -6.22 -7.50
N GLU A 301 2.52 -5.29 -8.27
CA GLU A 301 1.23 -4.70 -8.00
C GLU A 301 0.54 -4.21 -9.28
N PHE A 302 -0.74 -4.54 -9.44
CA PHE A 302 -1.60 -4.06 -10.54
C PHE A 302 -0.94 -4.10 -11.93
N GLY A 303 -0.28 -5.20 -12.25
CA GLY A 303 0.34 -5.38 -13.56
C GLY A 303 1.69 -4.69 -13.75
N ARG A 304 2.36 -4.29 -12.67
CA ARG A 304 3.70 -3.68 -12.74
C ARG A 304 4.60 -4.15 -11.60
N PHE A 305 5.90 -4.20 -11.89
CA PHE A 305 6.91 -4.30 -10.84
C PHE A 305 7.10 -2.92 -10.19
N ILE A 306 7.27 -2.94 -8.87
CA ILE A 306 7.57 -1.76 -8.07
C ILE A 306 8.90 -1.98 -7.35
N ASP A 307 9.72 -0.94 -7.26
CA ASP A 307 10.92 -0.96 -6.41
C ASP A 307 10.48 -0.85 -4.94
N PRO A 308 10.89 -1.77 -4.05
CA PRO A 308 10.49 -1.73 -2.65
C PRO A 308 10.98 -0.49 -1.91
N VAL A 309 12.12 0.08 -2.32
CA VAL A 309 12.77 1.21 -1.65
C VAL A 309 12.52 2.53 -2.37
N GLU A 310 12.29 2.49 -3.68
CA GLU A 310 12.22 3.68 -4.52
C GLU A 310 11.13 4.66 -4.06
N GLU A 311 11.53 5.91 -3.96
CA GLU A 311 10.67 7.02 -3.57
C GLU A 311 9.51 7.30 -4.55
N SER A 312 9.64 6.88 -5.80
CA SER A 312 8.63 7.02 -6.85
C SER A 312 7.51 5.98 -6.77
N ALA A 313 7.63 4.97 -5.92
CA ALA A 313 6.52 4.05 -5.70
C ALA A 313 5.27 4.83 -5.26
N PRO A 314 4.09 4.60 -5.85
CA PRO A 314 2.87 5.38 -5.57
C PRO A 314 2.44 5.35 -4.11
N TYR A 315 3.10 4.57 -3.28
CA TYR A 315 2.84 4.34 -1.87
C TYR A 315 3.96 4.84 -0.95
N ARG A 316 4.67 5.87 -1.34
CA ARG A 316 5.61 6.60 -0.49
C ARG A 316 5.02 7.10 0.81
N LYS A 317 3.73 7.18 0.84
CA LYS A 317 2.97 7.66 1.97
C LYS A 317 3.10 6.67 3.09
N SER A 318 3.93 7.04 4.08
CA SER A 318 3.82 6.49 5.39
C SER A 318 3.95 4.97 5.50
N LYS A 319 5.05 4.44 5.00
CA LYS A 319 5.46 3.04 5.25
C LYS A 319 6.02 2.87 6.68
N LEU A 320 5.38 3.48 7.68
CA LEU A 320 5.89 3.42 9.06
C LEU A 320 6.16 1.97 9.49
N LYS A 321 5.31 1.05 9.01
CA LYS A 321 5.46 -0.40 9.17
C LYS A 321 5.00 -1.15 7.94
N VAL A 322 5.78 -2.18 7.56
CA VAL A 322 5.40 -3.18 6.57
C VAL A 322 5.49 -4.55 7.21
N TYR A 323 4.46 -5.34 7.04
CA TYR A 323 4.34 -6.69 7.54
C TYR A 323 4.14 -7.68 6.40
N ARG A 324 4.55 -8.92 6.63
CA ARG A 324 4.31 -10.08 5.77
C ARG A 324 3.32 -11.01 6.44
N SER A 325 2.27 -11.38 5.74
CA SER A 325 1.29 -12.36 6.23
C SER A 325 1.88 -13.75 6.32
N LEU A 326 1.58 -14.46 7.40
CA LEU A 326 1.98 -15.86 7.64
C LEU A 326 0.75 -16.72 7.88
N TYR A 327 0.90 -18.02 7.62
CA TYR A 327 -0.13 -19.02 7.97
C TYR A 327 -0.05 -19.49 9.42
N ASP A 328 0.98 -19.14 10.16
CA ASP A 328 1.25 -19.61 11.54
C ASP A 328 0.10 -19.31 12.53
N SER A 329 -0.65 -18.29 12.28
CA SER A 329 -1.99 -17.97 12.81
C SER A 329 -2.57 -16.80 11.99
N PRO A 330 -3.89 -16.56 12.02
CA PRO A 330 -4.50 -15.44 11.28
C PRO A 330 -3.93 -14.05 11.64
N GLU A 331 -3.35 -13.92 12.83
CA GLU A 331 -2.74 -12.68 13.33
C GLU A 331 -1.21 -12.66 13.22
N SER A 332 -0.60 -13.76 12.78
CA SER A 332 0.85 -13.86 12.64
C SER A 332 1.35 -13.07 11.46
N VAL A 333 2.32 -12.22 11.74
CA VAL A 333 2.99 -11.41 10.73
C VAL A 333 4.48 -11.33 11.03
N ASP A 334 5.29 -11.34 9.98
CA ASP A 334 6.70 -10.96 10.07
C ASP A 334 6.84 -9.46 9.81
N ASP A 335 7.67 -8.80 10.60
CA ASP A 335 8.05 -7.41 10.36
C ASP A 335 9.13 -7.36 9.28
N VAL A 336 8.74 -6.94 8.10
CA VAL A 336 9.60 -6.85 6.91
C VAL A 336 9.92 -5.40 6.53
N THR A 337 9.67 -4.45 7.43
CA THR A 337 9.87 -3.01 7.19
C THR A 337 11.28 -2.70 6.64
N SER A 338 12.30 -3.44 7.10
CA SER A 338 13.68 -3.24 6.66
C SER A 338 13.93 -3.49 5.17
N TYR A 339 13.06 -4.22 4.48
CA TYR A 339 13.18 -4.43 3.03
C TYR A 339 12.61 -3.27 2.21
N TYR A 340 11.87 -2.37 2.87
CA TYR A 340 11.07 -1.34 2.23
C TYR A 340 11.54 0.09 2.50
N THR A 341 12.69 0.26 3.14
CA THR A 341 13.24 1.58 3.44
C THR A 341 14.74 1.56 3.67
N ASP A 342 15.45 2.54 3.10
CA ASP A 342 16.84 2.85 3.45
C ASP A 342 16.95 3.69 4.72
N ASN A 343 15.84 4.29 5.15
CA ASN A 343 15.76 5.18 6.31
C ASN A 343 15.22 4.48 7.56
N LEU A 344 15.79 3.30 7.87
CA LEU A 344 15.33 2.44 8.95
C LEU A 344 15.80 2.92 10.33
N LEU A 345 14.87 3.06 11.25
CA LEU A 345 15.13 3.25 12.67
C LEU A 345 15.02 1.89 13.39
N LYS A 346 16.18 1.26 13.65
CA LYS A 346 16.24 -0.07 14.28
C LYS A 346 15.58 -0.14 15.66
N SER A 347 15.65 0.92 16.44
CA SER A 347 15.03 0.99 17.77
C SER A 347 14.67 2.42 18.13
N LEU A 348 13.44 2.61 18.56
CA LEU A 348 12.93 3.87 19.10
C LEU A 348 12.54 3.67 20.56
N ARG A 349 13.20 4.41 21.46
CA ARG A 349 12.86 4.45 22.88
C ARG A 349 12.20 5.79 23.21
N ILE A 350 10.93 5.75 23.64
CA ILE A 350 10.18 6.92 24.09
C ILE A 350 10.12 6.87 25.61
N PRO A 351 10.86 7.73 26.31
CA PRO A 351 10.91 7.72 27.76
C PRO A 351 9.60 8.23 28.37
N SER A 352 9.30 7.79 29.60
CA SER A 352 8.05 8.12 30.29
C SER A 352 7.80 9.63 30.43
N GLN A 353 8.86 10.45 30.49
CA GLN A 353 8.78 11.91 30.59
C GLN A 353 8.21 12.58 29.33
N LYS A 354 8.28 11.89 28.17
CA LYS A 354 7.68 12.36 26.91
C LYS A 354 6.21 11.95 26.75
N LEU A 355 5.68 11.18 27.71
CA LEU A 355 4.28 10.78 27.77
C LEU A 355 3.53 11.68 28.75
N TYR A 356 2.36 12.21 28.34
CA TYR A 356 1.51 12.99 29.25
C TYR A 356 0.63 12.11 30.14
N ARG A 357 0.60 10.80 29.89
CA ARG A 357 -0.04 9.77 30.72
C ARG A 357 0.92 8.61 30.94
N LYS A 358 0.80 7.98 32.13
CA LYS A 358 1.61 6.82 32.49
C LYS A 358 1.20 5.62 31.64
N LEU A 359 2.21 4.97 31.07
CA LEU A 359 2.06 3.70 30.34
C LEU A 359 1.79 2.56 31.33
N SER A 360 0.64 1.90 31.21
CA SER A 360 0.19 0.80 32.07
C SER A 360 0.26 -0.57 31.39
N ALA A 361 -0.11 -0.64 30.13
CA ALA A 361 -0.18 -1.85 29.33
C ALA A 361 0.88 -1.88 28.19
N ARG A 362 0.73 -2.80 27.26
CA ARG A 362 1.55 -2.86 26.03
C ARG A 362 1.37 -1.57 25.22
N PRO A 363 2.46 -0.85 24.88
CA PRO A 363 2.34 0.32 24.05
C PRO A 363 2.07 -0.05 22.58
N TRP A 364 1.36 0.85 21.91
CA TRP A 364 1.13 0.85 20.48
C TRP A 364 1.59 2.15 19.88
N LEU A 365 2.20 2.09 18.74
CA LEU A 365 2.50 3.26 17.92
C LEU A 365 1.32 3.45 16.97
N CYS A 366 0.78 4.67 17.00
CA CYS A 366 -0.38 5.05 16.20
C CYS A 366 0.04 6.07 15.15
N GLN A 367 -0.44 5.88 13.95
CA GLN A 367 -0.29 6.77 12.81
C GLN A 367 -1.60 7.53 12.57
N TYR A 368 -1.49 8.76 12.10
CA TYR A 368 -2.64 9.55 11.70
C TYR A 368 -3.12 9.15 10.31
N SER A 369 -4.43 9.03 10.13
CA SER A 369 -5.04 8.89 8.83
C SER A 369 -6.45 9.45 8.87
N ASN A 370 -6.70 10.42 8.01
CA ASN A 370 -8.01 10.99 7.72
C ASN A 370 -8.90 11.24 8.96
N GLY A 371 -8.38 12.01 9.92
CA GLY A 371 -9.09 12.40 11.13
C GLY A 371 -8.85 11.51 12.34
N GLU A 372 -8.24 10.33 12.21
CA GLU A 372 -8.10 9.36 13.29
C GLU A 372 -6.64 8.91 13.51
N TRP A 373 -6.36 8.47 14.74
CA TRP A 373 -5.12 7.80 15.10
C TRP A 373 -5.36 6.30 15.15
N LYS A 374 -4.72 5.56 14.27
CA LYS A 374 -4.85 4.10 14.14
C LYS A 374 -3.60 3.39 14.66
N PRO A 375 -3.72 2.30 15.44
CA PRO A 375 -2.58 1.53 15.90
C PRO A 375 -1.97 0.76 14.71
N VAL A 376 -0.65 0.92 14.51
CA VAL A 376 0.07 0.29 13.38
C VAL A 376 1.23 -0.59 13.83
N ALA A 377 1.83 -0.33 15.00
CA ALA A 377 2.96 -1.12 15.48
C ALA A 377 2.84 -1.40 16.98
N PRO A 378 2.85 -2.67 17.40
CA PRO A 378 2.98 -3.03 18.80
C PRO A 378 4.40 -2.77 19.31
N GLY A 379 4.50 -2.28 20.55
CA GLY A 379 5.78 -2.07 21.21
C GLY A 379 5.93 -2.91 22.48
N ARG A 380 7.01 -2.62 23.20
CA ARG A 380 7.29 -3.21 24.51
C ARG A 380 7.46 -2.13 25.57
N LYS A 381 6.98 -2.39 26.78
CA LYS A 381 7.23 -1.53 27.94
C LYS A 381 8.52 -1.96 28.62
N VAL A 382 9.49 -1.05 28.70
CA VAL A 382 10.80 -1.30 29.30
C VAL A 382 11.11 -0.18 30.29
N PHE A 383 11.11 -0.49 31.59
CA PHE A 383 11.32 0.50 32.67
C PHE A 383 10.45 1.76 32.53
N GLY A 384 9.18 1.56 32.17
CA GLY A 384 8.21 2.65 32.00
C GLY A 384 8.29 3.42 30.66
N ALA A 385 9.30 3.16 29.84
CA ALA A 385 9.40 3.68 28.50
C ALA A 385 8.66 2.77 27.49
N ALA A 386 8.17 3.35 26.40
CA ALA A 386 7.71 2.61 25.23
C ALA A 386 8.89 2.37 24.27
N VAL A 387 9.06 1.13 23.83
CA VAL A 387 10.13 0.74 22.90
C VAL A 387 9.53 0.06 21.69
N PHE A 388 9.90 0.55 20.52
CA PHE A 388 9.50 0.05 19.21
C PHE A 388 10.74 -0.30 18.38
N THR A 389 10.61 -1.20 17.42
CA THR A 389 11.72 -1.63 16.55
C THR A 389 11.34 -1.52 15.09
N ASP A 390 12.36 -1.36 14.24
CA ASP A 390 12.27 -1.40 12.79
C ASP A 390 11.15 -0.49 12.22
N LEU A 391 11.29 0.82 12.46
CA LEU A 391 10.39 1.83 11.97
C LEU A 391 10.99 2.58 10.78
N CYS A 392 10.18 2.96 9.81
CA CYS A 392 10.58 3.97 8.83
C CYS A 392 10.54 5.36 9.49
N ARG A 393 11.53 6.21 9.20
CA ARG A 393 11.57 7.60 9.71
C ARG A 393 10.69 8.51 8.86
N GLY A 394 10.39 9.68 9.40
CA GLY A 394 9.72 10.77 8.69
C GLY A 394 8.23 10.89 8.99
N ASP A 395 7.62 9.84 9.52
CA ASP A 395 6.20 9.88 9.86
C ASP A 395 5.92 10.47 11.23
N VAL A 396 4.78 11.16 11.35
CA VAL A 396 4.22 11.58 12.62
C VAL A 396 3.42 10.45 13.24
N PHE A 397 3.74 10.15 14.48
CA PHE A 397 3.09 9.09 15.26
C PHE A 397 2.72 9.55 16.68
N ARG A 398 1.92 8.74 17.36
CA ARG A 398 1.63 8.88 18.79
C ARG A 398 1.76 7.53 19.49
N VAL A 399 2.07 7.58 20.78
CA VAL A 399 2.03 6.40 21.64
C VAL A 399 0.64 6.27 22.24
N ALA A 400 0.12 5.06 22.20
CA ALA A 400 -1.16 4.67 22.79
C ALA A 400 -1.04 3.33 23.54
N GLU A 401 -2.08 2.95 24.22
CA GLU A 401 -2.30 1.60 24.76
C GLU A 401 -3.79 1.25 24.66
N PHE A 402 -4.14 -0.03 24.71
CA PHE A 402 -5.52 -0.46 24.86
C PHE A 402 -5.89 -0.54 26.35
N ASP A 403 -6.98 0.12 26.72
CA ASP A 403 -7.60 0.04 28.03
C ASP A 403 -9.04 -0.46 27.85
N ARG A 404 -9.31 -1.69 28.32
CA ARG A 404 -10.61 -2.38 28.16
C ARG A 404 -11.13 -2.36 26.72
N GLY A 405 -10.26 -2.66 25.76
CA GLY A 405 -10.57 -2.70 24.33
C GLY A 405 -10.66 -1.33 23.64
N LYS A 406 -10.50 -0.22 24.37
CA LYS A 406 -10.49 1.12 23.79
C LYS A 406 -9.07 1.68 23.66
N LEU A 407 -8.76 2.24 22.50
CA LEU A 407 -7.47 2.90 22.26
C LEU A 407 -7.38 4.19 23.10
N ARG A 408 -6.33 4.29 23.91
CA ARG A 408 -6.04 5.44 24.76
C ARG A 408 -4.70 6.07 24.39
N LEU A 409 -4.71 7.27 23.88
CA LEU A 409 -3.51 8.02 23.52
C LEU A 409 -2.75 8.48 24.79
N LEU A 410 -1.42 8.36 24.75
CA LEU A 410 -0.52 8.63 25.88
C LEU A 410 0.47 9.77 25.63
N SER A 411 0.67 10.16 24.36
CA SER A 411 1.67 11.16 23.98
C SER A 411 1.05 12.26 23.12
N TYR A 412 1.71 13.42 23.05
CA TYR A 412 1.55 14.35 21.94
C TYR A 412 1.97 13.69 20.62
N PRO A 413 1.59 14.23 19.45
CA PRO A 413 2.22 13.84 18.19
C PRO A 413 3.74 14.04 18.24
N MET A 414 4.49 13.16 17.61
CA MET A 414 5.94 13.21 17.56
C MET A 414 6.45 12.55 16.29
N TYR A 415 7.66 12.90 15.91
CA TYR A 415 8.39 12.28 14.81
C TYR A 415 9.88 12.18 15.14
N VAL A 416 10.61 11.37 14.40
CA VAL A 416 12.07 11.32 14.48
C VAL A 416 12.63 12.08 13.30
N ASP A 417 13.39 13.11 13.55
CA ASP A 417 14.00 13.94 12.52
C ASP A 417 15.20 13.26 11.82
N ASP A 418 15.78 13.93 10.83
CA ASP A 418 16.90 13.40 10.04
C ASP A 418 18.16 13.19 10.91
N SER A 419 18.30 13.92 12.01
CA SER A 419 19.40 13.72 12.98
C SER A 419 19.19 12.50 13.89
N GLY A 420 17.98 11.93 13.91
CA GLY A 420 17.58 10.83 14.79
C GLY A 420 17.02 11.31 16.13
N GLU A 421 16.76 12.60 16.31
CA GLU A 421 16.18 13.13 17.53
C GLU A 421 14.65 13.02 17.53
N LEU A 422 14.10 12.72 18.71
CA LEU A 422 12.66 12.64 18.93
C LEU A 422 12.07 14.04 19.17
N VAL A 423 11.41 14.58 18.16
CA VAL A 423 10.70 15.86 18.23
C VAL A 423 9.29 15.64 18.73
N VAL A 424 8.86 16.42 19.71
CA VAL A 424 7.51 16.36 20.29
C VAL A 424 6.74 17.61 19.89
N LEU A 425 5.61 17.43 19.22
CA LEU A 425 4.73 18.50 18.75
C LEU A 425 3.68 18.82 19.85
N ALA A 426 4.12 19.48 20.90
CA ALA A 426 3.26 19.96 21.99
C ALA A 426 3.08 21.47 21.82
N PRO A 427 1.83 21.96 21.63
CA PRO A 427 1.58 23.39 21.46
C PRO A 427 2.18 24.21 22.61
N ASP A 428 2.88 25.27 22.30
CA ASP A 428 3.40 26.21 23.27
C ASP A 428 2.49 27.46 23.40
N LYS A 429 2.93 28.46 24.17
CA LYS A 429 2.16 29.68 24.40
C LYS A 429 2.38 30.74 23.31
N ASN A 430 3.38 30.57 22.48
CA ASN A 430 3.62 31.48 21.38
C ASN A 430 2.61 31.21 20.29
N VAL A 431 2.17 32.26 19.64
CA VAL A 431 1.20 32.19 18.56
C VAL A 431 1.68 32.98 17.37
N ARG A 432 1.27 32.55 16.17
CA ARG A 432 1.56 33.25 14.91
C ARG A 432 0.36 33.19 13.98
N ASP A 433 0.37 34.04 12.97
CA ASP A 433 -0.56 33.91 11.86
C ASP A 433 0.04 32.91 10.84
N VAL A 434 -0.82 32.08 10.25
CA VAL A 434 -0.44 31.12 9.23
C VAL A 434 -1.24 31.38 7.95
N VAL A 435 -0.55 31.32 6.82
CA VAL A 435 -1.15 31.44 5.48
C VAL A 435 -1.08 30.07 4.81
N LEU A 436 -2.21 29.52 4.43
CA LEU A 436 -2.34 28.18 3.89
C LEU A 436 -2.82 28.22 2.45
N TYR A 437 -2.18 27.43 1.58
CA TYR A 437 -2.46 27.37 0.14
C TYR A 437 -3.03 26.02 -0.32
N SER A 438 -2.90 24.99 0.52
CA SER A 438 -3.40 23.67 0.19
C SER A 438 -3.83 22.92 1.45
N LYS A 439 -4.69 21.92 1.31
CA LYS A 439 -5.12 21.06 2.42
C LYS A 439 -4.39 19.71 2.47
N PHE A 440 -3.62 19.36 1.44
CA PHE A 440 -2.72 18.22 1.43
C PHE A 440 -1.54 18.44 0.46
N PRO A 441 -0.44 17.68 0.61
CA PRO A 441 0.76 17.90 -0.18
C PRO A 441 0.53 17.59 -1.65
N LEU A 442 1.03 18.45 -2.53
CA LEU A 442 0.87 18.32 -3.98
C LEU A 442 1.71 17.17 -4.56
N ASP A 443 2.80 16.81 -3.92
CA ASP A 443 3.68 15.70 -4.31
C ASP A 443 3.04 14.32 -4.06
N HIS A 444 2.02 14.22 -3.23
CA HIS A 444 1.26 12.98 -3.04
C HIS A 444 0.42 12.59 -4.26
N GLU A 445 0.02 13.56 -5.04
CA GLU A 445 -0.75 13.36 -6.26
C GLU A 445 0.18 13.16 -7.47
N HIS A 446 1.22 12.39 -7.29
CA HIS A 446 2.29 12.13 -8.27
C HIS A 446 1.83 11.95 -9.71
N HIS A 447 0.73 11.24 -9.91
CA HIS A 447 0.22 10.94 -11.24
C HIS A 447 -0.35 12.17 -11.94
N PHE A 448 -0.88 13.13 -11.17
CA PHE A 448 -1.57 14.29 -11.69
C PHE A 448 -0.66 15.52 -11.73
N PHE A 449 0.03 15.80 -10.64
CA PHE A 449 0.88 16.99 -10.57
C PHE A 449 2.20 16.85 -11.34
N ARG A 450 2.84 15.68 -11.27
CA ARG A 450 4.03 15.41 -12.10
C ARG A 450 3.71 15.31 -13.60
N ALA A 451 2.47 15.02 -13.97
CA ALA A 451 2.08 14.94 -15.38
C ALA A 451 2.17 16.29 -16.10
N VAL A 452 2.24 17.42 -15.39
CA VAL A 452 2.46 18.74 -16.00
C VAL A 452 3.94 19.08 -16.19
N LEU A 453 4.87 18.39 -15.47
CA LEU A 453 6.30 18.64 -15.59
C LEU A 453 6.80 18.34 -17.01
N GLY A 454 7.65 19.23 -17.54
CA GLY A 454 8.14 19.16 -18.91
C GLY A 454 7.09 19.59 -19.95
N GLY A 455 5.91 20.00 -19.51
CA GLY A 455 4.92 20.61 -20.40
C GLY A 455 5.40 21.96 -20.94
N VAL A 456 5.07 22.26 -22.21
CA VAL A 456 5.58 23.42 -22.94
C VAL A 456 4.43 24.28 -23.43
N PHE A 457 4.54 25.58 -23.21
CA PHE A 457 3.71 26.60 -23.84
C PHE A 457 4.38 27.10 -25.10
N GLU A 458 3.63 27.15 -26.21
CA GLU A 458 4.16 27.50 -27.53
C GLU A 458 3.26 28.51 -28.20
N GLY A 459 3.89 29.44 -28.97
CA GLY A 459 3.22 30.39 -29.87
C GLY A 459 3.64 30.15 -31.32
N SER A 460 2.69 30.22 -32.24
CA SER A 460 2.92 30.04 -33.68
C SER A 460 2.04 30.93 -34.51
N ASN A 461 2.48 31.24 -35.73
CA ASN A 461 1.65 31.84 -36.79
C ASN A 461 1.24 30.84 -37.87
N ILE A 462 1.61 29.55 -37.65
CA ILE A 462 1.27 28.42 -38.54
C ILE A 462 0.39 27.45 -37.74
N ALA A 463 -0.76 27.09 -38.31
CA ALA A 463 -1.80 26.34 -37.61
C ALA A 463 -1.35 24.93 -37.11
N ASP A 464 -0.41 24.30 -37.78
CA ASP A 464 0.11 22.97 -37.43
C ASP A 464 1.29 23.05 -36.46
N PHE A 465 1.72 24.25 -36.06
CA PHE A 465 2.89 24.48 -35.19
C PHE A 465 4.20 23.90 -35.73
N SER A 466 4.31 23.73 -37.07
CA SER A 466 5.54 23.28 -37.72
C SER A 466 6.73 24.24 -37.49
N VAL A 467 6.43 25.48 -37.23
CA VAL A 467 7.35 26.51 -36.70
C VAL A 467 6.67 27.15 -35.49
N SER A 468 7.26 27.02 -34.34
CA SER A 468 6.75 27.61 -33.09
C SER A 468 7.90 28.15 -32.23
N ASP A 469 7.62 29.16 -31.43
CA ASP A 469 8.51 29.65 -30.38
C ASP A 469 8.01 29.12 -29.03
N THR A 470 8.94 28.72 -28.17
CA THR A 470 8.62 28.33 -26.78
C THR A 470 8.37 29.60 -25.97
N LEU A 471 7.21 29.67 -25.33
CA LEU A 471 6.84 30.76 -24.42
C LEU A 471 7.27 30.47 -23.00
N ALA A 472 7.05 29.26 -22.52
CA ALA A 472 7.50 28.80 -21.19
C ALA A 472 7.54 27.27 -21.14
N VAL A 473 8.30 26.76 -20.16
CA VAL A 473 8.37 25.32 -19.82
C VAL A 473 8.03 25.17 -18.34
N ILE A 474 7.25 24.15 -18.00
CA ILE A 474 6.96 23.80 -16.62
C ILE A 474 8.10 22.92 -16.10
N ASP A 475 9.02 23.47 -15.34
CA ASP A 475 10.23 22.81 -14.80
C ASP A 475 10.12 22.39 -13.34
N SER A 476 9.10 22.86 -12.63
CA SER A 476 8.89 22.59 -11.21
C SER A 476 7.42 22.31 -10.90
N LEU A 477 7.18 21.61 -9.78
CA LEU A 477 5.80 21.35 -9.31
C LEU A 477 5.16 22.64 -8.82
N PRO A 478 3.87 22.86 -9.14
CA PRO A 478 3.16 24.08 -8.74
C PRO A 478 2.96 24.11 -7.22
N GLU A 479 3.30 25.23 -6.59
CA GLU A 479 3.03 25.46 -5.15
C GLU A 479 1.63 26.07 -4.91
N ARG A 480 1.00 26.62 -5.95
CA ARG A 480 -0.31 27.27 -5.91
C ARG A 480 -1.26 26.69 -6.94
N ARG A 481 -2.54 26.96 -6.78
CA ARG A 481 -3.57 26.54 -7.73
C ARG A 481 -3.28 27.03 -9.14
N VAL A 482 -3.00 28.32 -9.28
CA VAL A 482 -2.59 28.92 -10.57
C VAL A 482 -1.12 29.29 -10.48
N THR A 483 -0.31 28.71 -11.35
CA THR A 483 1.09 29.08 -11.52
C THR A 483 1.21 29.94 -12.79
N VAL A 484 1.84 31.10 -12.66
CA VAL A 484 2.08 32.02 -13.78
C VAL A 484 3.56 32.08 -14.08
N LEU A 485 3.93 31.89 -15.34
CA LEU A 485 5.29 31.91 -15.85
C LEU A 485 5.44 33.08 -16.86
N PRO A 486 6.52 33.86 -16.81
CA PRO A 486 6.75 34.90 -17.80
C PRO A 486 6.98 34.27 -19.18
N SER A 487 6.51 34.95 -20.22
CA SER A 487 6.77 34.53 -21.60
C SER A 487 8.23 34.81 -21.99
N ALA A 488 8.86 33.86 -22.64
CA ALA A 488 10.22 33.99 -23.18
C ALA A 488 10.27 34.68 -24.55
N SER A 489 9.12 35.05 -25.12
CA SER A 489 9.03 35.68 -26.45
C SER A 489 8.16 36.93 -26.42
N ASP A 490 8.57 37.94 -27.17
CA ASP A 490 7.84 39.19 -27.34
C ASP A 490 7.12 39.30 -28.71
N LYS A 491 7.16 38.24 -29.52
CA LYS A 491 6.53 38.22 -30.85
C LYS A 491 5.00 38.04 -30.73
N PRO A 492 4.24 38.55 -31.72
CA PRO A 492 2.80 38.27 -31.79
C PRO A 492 2.54 36.90 -32.43
N TYR A 493 1.55 36.15 -31.88
CA TYR A 493 1.15 34.83 -32.34
C TYR A 493 -0.35 34.74 -32.55
N LYS A 494 -0.76 34.03 -33.61
CA LYS A 494 -2.14 33.73 -33.91
C LYS A 494 -2.60 32.44 -33.22
N TYR A 495 -1.69 31.47 -33.00
CA TYR A 495 -1.96 30.20 -32.41
C TYR A 495 -1.14 30.05 -31.13
N LEU A 496 -1.82 29.70 -30.04
CA LEU A 496 -1.22 29.49 -28.73
C LEU A 496 -1.59 28.10 -28.23
N ARG A 497 -0.63 27.33 -27.70
CA ARG A 497 -0.94 26.04 -27.13
C ARG A 497 -0.10 25.70 -25.89
N TYR A 498 -0.66 24.84 -25.06
CA TYR A 498 0.06 23.99 -24.12
C TYR A 498 0.20 22.60 -24.73
N ARG A 499 1.40 22.06 -24.73
CA ARG A 499 1.70 20.68 -25.13
C ARG A 499 2.30 19.96 -23.93
N GLY A 500 1.67 18.84 -23.53
CA GLY A 500 2.19 18.02 -22.44
C GLY A 500 3.51 17.34 -22.79
N ALA A 501 4.28 16.99 -21.78
CA ALA A 501 5.52 16.24 -21.93
C ALA A 501 5.27 14.85 -22.57
N ASP A 502 6.28 14.32 -23.24
CA ASP A 502 6.24 12.97 -23.78
C ASP A 502 6.06 11.93 -22.67
N SER A 503 5.46 10.80 -23.03
CA SER A 503 5.09 9.74 -22.09
C SER A 503 4.08 10.15 -21.01
N THR A 504 3.36 11.26 -21.22
CA THR A 504 2.23 11.69 -20.39
C THR A 504 0.94 11.80 -21.21
N TYR A 505 -0.21 11.76 -20.53
CA TYR A 505 -1.51 12.04 -21.15
C TYR A 505 -1.79 13.56 -21.30
N SER A 506 -0.78 14.39 -21.15
CA SER A 506 -0.91 15.87 -21.19
C SER A 506 -1.94 16.42 -20.20
N HIS A 507 -2.05 15.78 -19.03
CA HIS A 507 -3.12 16.04 -18.07
C HIS A 507 -2.94 17.40 -17.40
N ILE A 508 -3.89 18.30 -17.61
CA ILE A 508 -3.89 19.68 -17.09
C ILE A 508 -5.35 20.14 -16.86
N ALA A 509 -5.60 20.91 -15.77
CA ALA A 509 -6.95 21.41 -15.51
C ALA A 509 -7.26 22.65 -16.34
N ASP A 510 -6.42 23.69 -16.23
CA ASP A 510 -6.61 24.93 -17.01
C ASP A 510 -5.29 25.42 -17.58
N VAL A 511 -5.37 26.12 -18.71
CA VAL A 511 -4.27 26.88 -19.30
C VAL A 511 -4.71 28.32 -19.60
N PHE A 512 -3.82 29.27 -19.37
CA PHE A 512 -4.04 30.68 -19.51
C PHE A 512 -2.94 31.34 -20.34
N PHE A 513 -3.31 32.31 -21.15
CA PHE A 513 -2.37 33.15 -21.88
C PHE A 513 -2.73 34.61 -21.59
N TYR A 514 -1.77 35.43 -21.19
CA TYR A 514 -1.96 36.80 -20.78
C TYR A 514 -1.35 37.75 -21.83
N GLY A 515 -2.12 38.75 -22.27
CA GLY A 515 -1.65 39.84 -23.12
C GLY A 515 -0.71 40.81 -22.39
N LEU A 516 -0.20 41.81 -23.10
CA LEU A 516 0.73 42.80 -22.50
C LEU A 516 0.08 43.68 -21.43
N ASP A 517 -1.22 43.83 -21.46
CA ASP A 517 -2.04 44.52 -20.48
C ASP A 517 -2.47 43.67 -19.29
N GLY A 518 -2.09 42.37 -19.30
CA GLY A 518 -2.48 41.41 -18.29
C GLY A 518 -3.85 40.76 -18.50
N GLU A 519 -4.55 41.12 -19.56
CA GLU A 519 -5.84 40.53 -19.91
C GLU A 519 -5.67 39.10 -20.43
N LEU A 520 -6.69 38.25 -20.19
CA LEU A 520 -6.69 36.88 -20.70
C LEU A 520 -6.97 36.84 -22.19
N LEU A 521 -6.05 36.27 -22.95
CA LEU A 521 -6.23 36.01 -24.38
C LEU A 521 -7.08 34.74 -24.55
N SER A 522 -8.09 34.87 -25.41
CA SER A 522 -8.97 33.74 -25.76
C SER A 522 -9.38 33.83 -27.24
N GLY A 523 -9.88 32.74 -27.78
CA GLY A 523 -10.29 32.67 -29.19
C GLY A 523 -11.06 31.38 -29.46
N THR A 524 -10.90 30.82 -30.65
CA THR A 524 -11.46 29.51 -30.97
C THR A 524 -10.63 28.41 -30.33
N PRO A 525 -11.23 27.50 -29.52
CA PRO A 525 -10.52 26.37 -28.94
C PRO A 525 -9.96 25.45 -30.01
N ILE A 526 -8.69 25.08 -29.86
CA ILE A 526 -8.00 24.11 -30.72
C ILE A 526 -7.24 23.09 -29.86
N GLY A 527 -7.10 21.86 -30.34
CA GLY A 527 -6.40 20.83 -29.58
C GLY A 527 -6.49 19.45 -30.18
N THR A 528 -5.82 18.49 -29.51
CA THR A 528 -5.86 17.09 -29.90
C THR A 528 -7.25 16.50 -29.61
N THR A 529 -7.85 15.88 -30.62
CA THR A 529 -9.15 15.23 -30.52
C THR A 529 -9.08 13.94 -29.73
N GLY A 530 -10.19 13.58 -29.09
CA GLY A 530 -10.30 12.42 -28.20
C GLY A 530 -9.87 12.75 -26.78
N SER A 531 -10.01 11.76 -25.90
CA SER A 531 -9.69 11.87 -24.48
C SER A 531 -9.33 10.51 -23.89
N ARG A 532 -8.65 10.51 -22.76
CA ARG A 532 -8.27 9.28 -22.05
C ARG A 532 -9.51 8.45 -21.71
N ASN A 533 -9.52 7.19 -22.12
CA ASN A 533 -10.63 6.24 -21.95
C ASN A 533 -11.96 6.67 -22.60
N GLY A 534 -11.93 7.60 -23.56
CA GLY A 534 -13.15 8.12 -24.19
C GLY A 534 -14.03 9.00 -23.28
N ASP A 535 -13.47 9.50 -22.17
CA ASP A 535 -14.19 10.33 -21.20
C ASP A 535 -14.48 11.71 -21.81
N SER A 536 -15.75 11.99 -22.10
CA SER A 536 -16.20 13.26 -22.70
C SER A 536 -15.90 14.50 -21.83
N ALA A 537 -15.70 14.34 -20.54
CA ALA A 537 -15.34 15.41 -19.61
C ALA A 537 -13.84 15.76 -19.63
N LYS A 538 -13.01 15.00 -20.37
CA LYS A 538 -11.55 15.19 -20.44
C LYS A 538 -11.02 15.57 -21.82
N THR A 539 -11.85 16.15 -22.64
CA THR A 539 -11.44 16.67 -23.96
C THR A 539 -10.57 17.93 -23.83
N PHE A 540 -9.87 18.31 -24.88
CA PHE A 540 -8.97 19.48 -24.86
C PHE A 540 -9.69 20.80 -24.47
N VAL A 541 -10.98 20.90 -24.69
CA VAL A 541 -11.79 22.08 -24.31
C VAL A 541 -11.88 22.22 -22.79
N ALA A 542 -11.82 21.13 -22.06
CA ALA A 542 -11.92 21.13 -20.61
C ALA A 542 -10.74 21.83 -19.89
N ALA A 543 -9.63 22.11 -20.59
CA ALA A 543 -8.54 22.92 -20.05
C ALA A 543 -8.61 24.40 -20.48
N LEU A 544 -9.71 24.83 -21.11
CA LEU A 544 -9.90 26.16 -21.63
C LEU A 544 -11.21 26.81 -21.12
N ASP A 545 -11.92 26.11 -20.22
CA ASP A 545 -13.25 26.52 -19.73
C ASP A 545 -13.19 27.32 -18.41
N GLY A 546 -12.00 27.54 -17.85
CA GLY A 546 -11.78 28.23 -16.57
C GLY A 546 -12.35 27.51 -15.35
N ASN A 547 -12.73 26.24 -15.51
CA ASN A 547 -13.28 25.41 -14.44
C ASN A 547 -12.26 24.40 -13.96
N ASN A 548 -11.56 24.69 -12.90
CA ASN A 548 -10.54 23.80 -12.32
C ASN A 548 -11.03 22.41 -11.84
N ARG A 549 -12.34 22.13 -11.97
CA ARG A 549 -12.94 20.81 -11.70
C ARG A 549 -12.96 19.91 -12.94
N THR A 550 -12.78 20.47 -14.12
CA THR A 550 -12.59 19.79 -15.38
C THR A 550 -11.10 19.69 -15.69
N SER A 551 -10.69 18.84 -16.58
CA SER A 551 -9.29 18.72 -16.98
C SER A 551 -9.16 18.03 -18.32
N PHE A 552 -8.20 18.45 -19.11
CA PHE A 552 -7.78 17.73 -20.29
C PHE A 552 -6.93 16.51 -19.94
N ALA A 553 -7.19 15.39 -20.60
CA ALA A 553 -6.29 14.25 -20.64
C ALA A 553 -6.40 13.60 -22.02
N ALA A 554 -5.33 13.64 -22.78
CA ALA A 554 -5.28 13.14 -24.17
C ALA A 554 -5.54 11.63 -24.25
N ALA A 555 -6.03 11.17 -25.40
CA ALA A 555 -6.28 9.76 -25.66
C ALA A 555 -4.99 8.91 -25.69
N GLN A 556 -3.87 9.52 -26.08
CA GLN A 556 -2.56 8.88 -26.24
C GLN A 556 -1.55 9.47 -25.24
N MET A 557 -0.62 8.62 -24.77
CA MET A 557 0.54 9.06 -24.00
C MET A 557 1.58 9.66 -24.94
N SER A 558 1.58 10.91 -25.13
CA SER A 558 2.44 11.78 -25.96
C SER A 558 1.66 12.51 -27.05
N GLY A 559 2.13 13.70 -27.38
CA GLY A 559 1.60 14.52 -28.45
C GLY A 559 0.27 15.20 -28.15
N GLY A 560 -0.28 15.07 -26.93
CA GLY A 560 -1.51 15.78 -26.54
C GLY A 560 -1.26 17.27 -26.33
N TRP A 561 -2.17 18.11 -26.81
CA TRP A 561 -2.10 19.57 -26.65
C TRP A 561 -3.47 20.22 -26.66
N THR A 562 -3.56 21.43 -26.11
CA THR A 562 -4.76 22.28 -26.05
C THR A 562 -4.36 23.73 -26.14
N GLY A 563 -5.24 24.59 -26.69
CA GLY A 563 -4.94 26.01 -26.83
C GLY A 563 -5.98 26.80 -27.62
N TRP A 564 -5.57 27.98 -28.08
CA TRP A 564 -6.41 28.94 -28.74
C TRP A 564 -5.93 29.30 -30.14
N MET A 565 -6.84 29.46 -31.06
CA MET A 565 -6.64 30.24 -32.29
C MET A 565 -7.26 31.63 -32.06
N LEU A 566 -6.43 32.64 -31.99
CA LEU A 566 -6.84 34.04 -31.80
C LEU A 566 -7.38 34.63 -33.10
N ASP A 567 -8.23 35.65 -33.01
CA ASP A 567 -8.73 36.37 -34.18
C ASP A 567 -7.59 37.11 -34.88
N ASN A 568 -6.74 37.79 -34.12
CA ASN A 568 -5.54 38.48 -34.58
C ASN A 568 -4.30 37.95 -33.83
N PRO A 569 -3.09 38.06 -34.43
CA PRO A 569 -1.85 37.76 -33.70
C PRO A 569 -1.67 38.72 -32.51
N GLU A 570 -1.49 38.17 -31.31
CA GLU A 570 -1.29 38.89 -30.05
C GLU A 570 0.05 38.54 -29.41
N ARG A 571 0.61 39.49 -28.65
CA ARG A 571 1.81 39.25 -27.83
C ARG A 571 1.41 38.65 -26.47
N VAL A 572 2.17 37.65 -26.04
CA VAL A 572 1.95 36.97 -24.77
C VAL A 572 2.96 37.45 -23.75
N SER A 573 2.54 38.10 -22.68
CA SER A 573 3.42 38.55 -21.58
C SER A 573 3.71 37.44 -20.59
N ALA A 574 2.73 36.58 -20.36
CA ALA A 574 2.85 35.46 -19.44
C ALA A 574 1.91 34.32 -19.83
N VAL A 575 2.19 33.12 -19.35
CA VAL A 575 1.31 31.98 -19.45
C VAL A 575 0.98 31.48 -18.05
N GLY A 576 -0.18 30.88 -17.88
CA GLY A 576 -0.60 30.33 -16.61
C GLY A 576 -1.16 28.91 -16.75
N PHE A 577 -1.15 28.16 -15.68
CA PHE A 577 -1.78 26.84 -15.66
C PHE A 577 -2.27 26.45 -14.27
N THR A 578 -3.27 25.56 -14.26
CA THR A 578 -3.75 24.85 -13.07
C THR A 578 -3.51 23.36 -13.29
N PRO A 579 -2.76 22.68 -12.42
CA PRO A 579 -2.63 21.22 -12.49
C PRO A 579 -4.00 20.56 -12.21
N PRO A 580 -4.19 19.28 -12.58
CA PRO A 580 -5.42 18.58 -12.27
C PRO A 580 -5.72 18.65 -10.77
N ASN A 581 -6.90 19.16 -10.44
CA ASN A 581 -7.26 19.47 -9.07
C ASN A 581 -8.12 18.35 -8.45
N LEU A 582 -7.59 17.67 -7.44
CA LEU A 582 -8.31 16.69 -6.62
C LEU A 582 -8.77 17.30 -5.28
N ASP A 583 -9.20 18.55 -5.28
CA ASP A 583 -9.57 19.31 -4.07
C ASP A 583 -8.38 19.62 -3.13
N SER A 584 -7.15 19.62 -3.66
CA SER A 584 -5.93 19.90 -2.88
C SER A 584 -5.78 21.36 -2.50
N PHE A 585 -6.21 22.24 -3.39
CA PHE A 585 -6.00 23.69 -3.27
C PHE A 585 -7.10 24.40 -2.48
N ILE A 586 -6.75 25.58 -1.98
CA ILE A 586 -7.75 26.51 -1.49
C ILE A 586 -8.53 27.05 -2.70
N VAL A 587 -9.85 27.01 -2.57
CA VAL A 587 -10.78 27.48 -3.61
C VAL A 587 -11.64 28.59 -3.03
N GLU A 588 -11.71 29.72 -3.74
CA GLU A 588 -12.55 30.86 -3.38
C GLU A 588 -14.02 30.44 -3.17
N GLY A 589 -14.65 30.98 -2.15
CA GLY A 589 -16.02 30.62 -1.73
C GLY A 589 -16.15 29.33 -0.93
N HIS A 590 -15.09 28.53 -0.79
CA HIS A 590 -15.11 27.36 0.08
C HIS A 590 -14.83 27.76 1.54
N GLU A 591 -15.46 27.04 2.45
CA GLU A 591 -15.24 27.18 3.89
C GLU A 591 -14.20 26.17 4.40
N PHE A 592 -13.21 26.66 5.14
CA PHE A 592 -12.11 25.87 5.69
C PHE A 592 -12.05 25.98 7.20
N GLU A 593 -11.83 24.89 7.89
CA GLU A 593 -11.59 24.80 9.33
C GLU A 593 -10.15 24.36 9.57
N LEU A 594 -9.41 25.14 10.38
CA LEU A 594 -8.08 24.74 10.86
C LEU A 594 -8.19 24.10 12.24
N LEU A 595 -7.63 22.91 12.38
CA LEU A 595 -7.49 22.23 13.67
C LEU A 595 -6.01 22.09 14.02
N TYR A 596 -5.69 22.19 15.32
CA TYR A 596 -4.38 21.85 15.86
C TYR A 596 -4.51 20.76 16.93
N CYS A 597 -3.46 19.97 17.10
CA CYS A 597 -3.45 18.85 18.04
C CYS A 597 -2.81 19.28 19.38
N ASP A 598 -3.65 19.42 20.42
CA ASP A 598 -3.24 19.54 21.82
C ASP A 598 -3.87 18.38 22.61
N LYS A 599 -3.19 17.27 22.76
CA LYS A 599 -3.74 15.99 23.25
C LYS A 599 -4.92 15.48 22.41
N TYR A 600 -5.85 16.38 22.07
CA TYR A 600 -6.99 16.18 21.16
C TYR A 600 -6.99 17.28 20.10
N TRP A 601 -7.69 17.05 19.02
CA TRP A 601 -7.89 18.06 17.99
C TRP A 601 -8.75 19.21 18.55
N LYS A 602 -8.30 20.44 18.35
CA LYS A 602 -8.98 21.67 18.71
C LYS A 602 -9.14 22.55 17.50
N SER A 603 -10.35 23.05 17.30
CA SER A 603 -10.63 23.99 16.21
C SER A 603 -10.12 25.40 16.54
N LEU A 604 -9.56 26.06 15.55
CA LEU A 604 -9.22 27.49 15.55
C LEU A 604 -10.29 28.33 14.83
N GLY A 605 -11.43 27.70 14.52
CA GLY A 605 -12.52 28.34 13.77
C GLY A 605 -12.49 28.07 12.28
N THR A 606 -13.41 28.71 11.59
CA THR A 606 -13.60 28.57 10.15
C THR A 606 -13.34 29.89 9.42
N VAL A 607 -12.88 29.79 8.17
CA VAL A 607 -12.62 30.91 7.27
C VAL A 607 -13.18 30.55 5.90
N THR A 608 -13.99 31.44 5.31
CA THR A 608 -14.34 31.33 3.88
C THR A 608 -13.22 31.95 3.06
N ALA A 609 -12.69 31.20 2.11
CA ALA A 609 -11.63 31.69 1.25
C ALA A 609 -12.15 32.80 0.31
N ASP A 610 -11.45 33.91 0.27
CA ASP A 610 -11.67 35.04 -0.67
C ASP A 610 -10.65 35.07 -1.81
N SER A 611 -9.72 34.12 -1.79
CA SER A 611 -8.63 33.99 -2.75
C SER A 611 -8.14 32.54 -2.81
N ASP A 612 -6.95 32.30 -3.36
CA ASP A 612 -6.26 31.00 -3.41
C ASP A 612 -5.53 30.65 -2.11
N SER A 613 -5.81 31.40 -1.02
CA SER A 613 -5.24 31.16 0.30
C SER A 613 -6.24 31.46 1.42
N VAL A 614 -5.97 30.90 2.60
CA VAL A 614 -6.69 31.24 3.83
C VAL A 614 -5.71 31.62 4.95
N VAL A 615 -6.08 32.59 5.76
CA VAL A 615 -5.27 33.08 6.87
C VAL A 615 -5.94 32.72 8.20
N PHE A 616 -5.23 31.99 9.06
CA PHE A 616 -5.65 31.75 10.43
C PHE A 616 -4.72 32.49 11.39
N ARG A 617 -5.32 33.18 12.36
CA ARG A 617 -4.60 34.01 13.33
C ARG A 617 -4.45 33.30 14.66
N ASN A 618 -3.40 33.70 15.42
CA ASN A 618 -3.13 33.21 16.76
C ASN A 618 -3.01 31.66 16.83
N VAL A 619 -2.40 31.05 15.82
CA VAL A 619 -2.14 29.62 15.77
C VAL A 619 -0.98 29.28 16.70
N PRO A 620 -1.12 28.34 17.64
CA PRO A 620 -0.03 27.96 18.54
C PRO A 620 1.20 27.43 17.78
N ASP A 621 2.39 27.80 18.25
CA ASP A 621 3.63 27.23 17.75
C ASP A 621 3.80 25.77 18.19
N ASN A 622 4.74 25.06 17.56
CA ASN A 622 5.11 23.69 17.87
C ASN A 622 3.91 22.72 17.96
N CYS A 623 2.97 22.83 17.04
CA CYS A 623 1.81 21.94 16.98
C CYS A 623 1.65 21.27 15.63
N LEU A 624 1.03 20.09 15.64
CA LEU A 624 0.55 19.42 14.45
C LEU A 624 -0.81 20.01 14.06
N MET A 625 -1.01 20.28 12.79
CA MET A 625 -2.22 20.88 12.25
C MET A 625 -2.84 20.01 11.16
N THR A 626 -4.15 20.21 10.92
CA THR A 626 -4.86 19.69 9.74
C THR A 626 -5.88 20.73 9.27
N LEU A 627 -6.02 20.86 7.96
CA LEU A 627 -6.98 21.77 7.33
C LEU A 627 -8.11 20.98 6.68
N ARG A 628 -9.34 21.25 7.11
CA ARG A 628 -10.57 20.67 6.57
C ARG A 628 -11.20 21.61 5.56
N ASN A 629 -11.65 21.06 4.44
CA ASN A 629 -12.57 21.79 3.56
C ASN A 629 -14.00 21.33 3.89
N LEU A 630 -14.79 22.20 4.49
CA LEU A 630 -16.17 21.91 4.91
C LEU A 630 -17.16 21.93 3.75
N THR A 631 -16.80 22.59 2.65
CA THR A 631 -17.63 22.67 1.45
C THR A 631 -17.46 21.42 0.60
N ARG A 632 -16.21 20.92 0.45
CA ARG A 632 -15.92 19.81 -0.44
C ARG A 632 -14.65 19.06 -0.05
N GLY A 633 -14.68 17.74 -0.28
CA GLY A 633 -13.54 16.86 -0.07
C GLY A 633 -13.42 16.38 1.38
N LYS A 634 -12.89 15.16 1.56
CA LYS A 634 -12.81 14.49 2.86
C LYS A 634 -11.39 14.12 3.29
N HIS A 635 -10.42 14.20 2.37
CA HIS A 635 -9.04 13.82 2.69
C HIS A 635 -8.41 14.87 3.60
N GLU A 636 -7.87 14.42 4.71
CA GLU A 636 -7.25 15.27 5.73
C GLU A 636 -5.82 14.80 5.98
N TYR A 637 -4.86 15.68 5.72
CA TYR A 637 -3.44 15.46 6.00
C TYR A 637 -2.96 16.32 7.14
N VAL A 638 -1.91 15.88 7.80
CA VAL A 638 -1.30 16.63 8.88
C VAL A 638 -0.03 17.33 8.43
N PHE A 639 0.20 18.51 8.97
CA PHE A 639 1.37 19.32 8.70
C PHE A 639 1.79 20.11 9.93
N THR A 640 3.04 20.54 9.91
CA THR A 640 3.56 21.60 10.78
C THR A 640 3.76 22.86 9.95
N TYR A 641 4.03 23.99 10.59
CA TYR A 641 4.23 25.25 9.88
C TYR A 641 5.55 25.88 10.32
N HIS A 642 6.51 26.00 9.39
CA HIS A 642 7.83 26.55 9.64
C HIS A 642 8.21 27.52 8.52
N ASP A 643 8.88 28.63 8.88
CA ASP A 643 9.41 29.62 7.94
C ASP A 643 8.37 30.10 6.89
N GLY A 644 7.14 30.28 7.33
CA GLY A 644 6.06 30.75 6.44
C GLY A 644 5.46 29.67 5.52
N LYS A 645 5.79 28.39 5.71
CA LYS A 645 5.35 27.29 4.85
C LYS A 645 4.72 26.14 5.61
N GLN A 646 3.79 25.45 4.94
CA GLN A 646 3.25 24.16 5.37
C GLN A 646 4.30 23.08 5.13
N CYS A 647 4.72 22.41 6.21
CA CYS A 647 5.64 21.27 6.17
C CYS A 647 4.83 20.00 6.43
N TRP A 648 4.61 19.23 5.39
CA TRP A 648 3.78 18.04 5.45
C TRP A 648 4.52 16.88 6.10
N SER A 649 3.81 16.12 6.90
CA SER A 649 4.30 14.84 7.40
C SER A 649 4.51 13.89 6.21
N ARG A 650 5.71 13.35 6.10
CA ARG A 650 6.08 12.39 5.05
C ARG A 650 5.68 10.98 5.43
#